data_e73e1bb02d2c58830e87efc654d4c758
#
_entry.id   e73e1bb02d2c58830e87efc654d4c758
#
_cell.length_a   1.000
_cell.length_b   1.000
_cell.length_c   1.000
_cell.angle_alpha   90.00
_cell.angle_beta   90.00
_cell.angle_gamma   90.00
#
_symmetry.space_group_name_H-M   'P 1'
#
loop_
_entity.id
_entity.type
_entity.pdbx_description
1 polymer ?
#
loop_
_entity_poly.entity_id
_entity_poly.type
_entity_poly.pdbx_seq_one_letter_code
_entity_poly.pdbx_strand_id
1 'polypeptide(L)'
;MVGLYDAGTPYEDALLKQLYNERLTDALMGETEWIRIPVRVGIGRRLNLRLEGGSEEFRWSASLSNNLTKGVMKGSERNASNASITLSYNYKNLIFRNVVSFDTYKADNGTYGSFATYARLNTYFRAKDEEGRLIKSWTNFPGYSDISNPLVDARLDGENYSRASTIRNIFSIDWTIARGLSLKGQLGISKSFSNKHKYLPAEHSSFSYPGIDTFAKGTYDYTTGEGFAIDGNLTLNYSTVLNEKHSIYTGVYATIMQSKDFAYSFSVQGLLNKNFKDFANALSYKTGTVPSGTDNRAASVGFTGNINYTYDSRYYIDASIRVDGSSQFGRDKRFAPFWSLGLGWNIHNEKFMDKHALFSTFRLRLSLGESGSQQFAPYQARSMYSFSTESRYLVWTSTELMGLGNEKLSWQTTIQYNAGMDVELFNGRLLAGVDCFYKKTRDLLSTIDLKLVHGFNGYTENIGSTENVGYEAMFGGYILRNSGVGLTWNVTGKLAYTRNKILTLSDELKRETEKRRQTSEYGTLFYEGRSQNSIYAVRSQGINPADGKELFLDAEGNVTKTWDPAYRVYCGVGEPTYRGSLNSLISYKNLSFNLSFGFHWGGKQYNSTLLDKVEVPVGLEGSGVEQSIINNVDNRVFTERWQKPGDYKFFKGYSDKATRSSSRFVMDDQGVQVSCKKFCMQKP
;
A
#
# COMPACT_ATOMS: atom_id res chain seq x y z
N MET A 1 32.85 -22.48 -13.17
CA MET A 1 32.63 -21.52 -14.26
C MET A 1 33.45 -21.84 -15.53
N VAL A 2 34.66 -22.34 -15.41
CA VAL A 2 35.55 -22.59 -16.59
C VAL A 2 35.02 -23.63 -17.60
N GLY A 3 34.07 -24.48 -17.27
CA GLY A 3 33.52 -25.50 -18.16
C GLY A 3 32.22 -25.13 -18.86
N LEU A 4 31.74 -23.91 -18.75
CA LEU A 4 30.42 -23.50 -19.23
C LEU A 4 30.48 -22.49 -20.38
N TYR A 5 31.63 -22.01 -20.75
CA TYR A 5 31.81 -21.05 -21.83
C TYR A 5 32.67 -21.67 -22.94
N ASP A 6 32.08 -21.92 -24.08
CA ASP A 6 32.80 -22.21 -25.28
C ASP A 6 33.20 -20.87 -25.94
N ALA A 7 34.46 -20.50 -25.78
CA ALA A 7 34.99 -19.27 -26.37
C ALA A 7 35.09 -19.50 -27.88
N GLY A 8 34.21 -18.93 -28.68
CA GLY A 8 34.17 -19.08 -30.12
C GLY A 8 35.42 -18.61 -30.84
N THR A 9 36.28 -17.81 -30.19
CA THR A 9 37.52 -17.29 -30.76
C THR A 9 38.67 -17.23 -29.72
N PRO A 10 39.95 -17.32 -30.14
CA PRO A 10 41.10 -17.16 -29.24
C PRO A 10 41.15 -15.81 -28.49
N TYR A 11 40.58 -14.78 -29.08
CA TYR A 11 40.46 -13.45 -28.43
C TYR A 11 39.50 -13.48 -27.26
N GLU A 12 38.33 -14.09 -27.44
CA GLU A 12 37.32 -14.23 -26.37
C GLU A 12 37.87 -15.11 -25.23
N ASP A 13 38.62 -16.17 -25.52
CA ASP A 13 39.27 -17.00 -24.50
C ASP A 13 40.29 -16.21 -23.69
N ALA A 14 41.12 -15.37 -24.32
CA ALA A 14 42.07 -14.52 -23.64
C ALA A 14 41.41 -13.49 -22.75
N LEU A 15 40.32 -12.86 -23.24
CA LEU A 15 39.53 -11.87 -22.48
C LEU A 15 38.81 -12.50 -21.28
N LEU A 16 38.28 -13.71 -21.44
CA LEU A 16 37.66 -14.47 -20.36
C LEU A 16 38.68 -14.87 -19.27
N LYS A 17 39.88 -15.30 -19.67
CA LYS A 17 40.97 -15.60 -18.72
C LYS A 17 41.39 -14.36 -17.94
N GLN A 18 41.54 -13.22 -18.59
CA GLN A 18 41.84 -11.94 -17.92
C GLN A 18 40.75 -11.58 -16.91
N LEU A 19 39.48 -11.58 -17.32
CA LEU A 19 38.33 -11.30 -16.46
C LEU A 19 38.27 -12.23 -15.25
N TYR A 20 38.56 -13.54 -15.47
CA TYR A 20 38.58 -14.51 -14.40
C TYR A 20 39.67 -14.22 -13.37
N ASN A 21 40.88 -13.86 -13.84
CA ASN A 21 41.99 -13.49 -12.97
C ASN A 21 41.71 -12.20 -12.19
N GLU A 22 41.08 -11.19 -12.82
CA GLU A 22 40.65 -9.97 -12.15
C GLU A 22 39.66 -10.29 -11.04
N ARG A 23 38.63 -11.13 -11.32
CA ARG A 23 37.64 -11.55 -10.32
C ARG A 23 38.25 -12.35 -9.17
N LEU A 24 39.22 -13.23 -9.47
CA LEU A 24 39.92 -14.00 -8.45
C LEU A 24 40.74 -13.06 -7.55
N THR A 25 41.40 -12.09 -8.13
CA THR A 25 42.17 -11.06 -7.39
C THR A 25 41.26 -10.23 -6.51
N ASP A 26 40.12 -9.76 -7.04
CA ASP A 26 39.12 -9.00 -6.27
C ASP A 26 38.59 -9.82 -5.08
N ALA A 27 38.30 -11.12 -5.29
CA ALA A 27 37.85 -12.01 -4.23
C ALA A 27 38.88 -12.26 -3.14
N LEU A 28 40.17 -12.23 -3.49
CA LEU A 28 41.29 -12.39 -2.55
C LEU A 28 41.63 -11.10 -1.78
N MET A 29 41.36 -9.93 -2.37
CA MET A 29 41.74 -8.62 -1.85
C MET A 29 40.79 -8.04 -0.81
N GLY A 30 39.62 -8.61 -0.63
CA GLY A 30 38.73 -8.17 0.44
C GLY A 30 37.24 -8.19 0.11
N GLU A 31 36.46 -7.99 1.13
CA GLU A 31 34.99 -8.07 1.13
C GLU A 31 34.39 -6.70 1.40
N THR A 32 33.51 -6.26 0.47
CA THR A 32 32.75 -5.01 0.65
C THR A 32 31.36 -5.32 1.18
N GLU A 33 31.03 -4.86 2.37
CA GLU A 33 29.68 -4.98 2.95
C GLU A 33 28.70 -3.98 2.30
N TRP A 34 28.32 -4.23 1.05
CA TRP A 34 27.47 -3.33 0.26
C TRP A 34 26.18 -2.92 0.95
N ILE A 35 25.54 -3.83 1.70
CA ILE A 35 24.27 -3.58 2.38
C ILE A 35 24.37 -2.54 3.53
N ARG A 36 25.55 -2.35 4.10
CA ARG A 36 25.78 -1.37 5.19
C ARG A 36 26.09 0.02 4.67
N ILE A 37 26.68 0.12 3.48
CA ILE A 37 27.15 1.40 2.94
C ILE A 37 26.03 2.42 2.75
N PRO A 38 24.87 2.09 2.13
CA PRO A 38 23.84 3.08 1.85
C PRO A 38 22.95 3.41 3.05
N VAL A 39 23.10 2.69 4.16
CA VAL A 39 22.19 2.83 5.31
C VAL A 39 22.81 3.58 6.48
N ARG A 40 21.95 4.11 7.32
CA ARG A 40 22.26 4.78 8.59
C ARG A 40 21.14 4.55 9.59
N VAL A 41 21.36 4.86 10.84
CA VAL A 41 20.28 4.96 11.83
C VAL A 41 19.39 6.14 11.46
N GLY A 42 18.12 5.87 11.21
CA GLY A 42 17.11 6.89 10.95
C GLY A 42 16.66 7.56 12.25
N ILE A 43 16.66 8.89 12.29
CA ILE A 43 16.25 9.68 13.46
C ILE A 43 15.11 10.59 13.06
N GLY A 44 14.02 10.55 13.85
CA GLY A 44 12.90 11.47 13.73
C GLY A 44 12.87 12.50 14.86
N ARG A 45 12.47 13.73 14.54
CA ARG A 45 12.22 14.79 15.50
C ARG A 45 10.83 15.39 15.24
N ARG A 46 10.01 15.47 16.28
CA ARG A 46 8.73 16.18 16.23
C ARG A 46 8.71 17.30 17.25
N LEU A 47 8.45 18.50 16.79
CA LEU A 47 8.22 19.69 17.61
C LEU A 47 6.76 20.11 17.45
N ASN A 48 6.09 20.39 18.56
CA ASN A 48 4.73 20.89 18.57
C ASN A 48 4.67 22.06 19.52
N LEU A 49 4.12 23.17 19.06
CA LEU A 49 3.80 24.35 19.86
C LEU A 49 2.31 24.59 19.72
N ARG A 50 1.63 24.76 20.84
CA ARG A 50 0.22 25.14 20.88
C ARG A 50 0.05 26.29 21.86
N LEU A 51 -0.63 27.30 21.39
CA LEU A 51 -1.04 28.47 22.15
C LEU A 51 -2.56 28.54 22.07
N GLU A 52 -3.19 28.82 23.17
CA GLU A 52 -4.65 29.01 23.25
C GLU A 52 -5.00 30.09 24.26
N GLY A 53 -6.09 30.76 23.99
CA GLY A 53 -6.59 31.85 24.85
C GLY A 53 -7.99 32.28 24.44
N GLY A 54 -8.49 33.26 25.16
CA GLY A 54 -9.80 33.86 24.87
C GLY A 54 -10.67 34.02 26.10
N SER A 55 -11.94 34.26 25.87
CA SER A 55 -12.99 34.41 26.86
C SER A 55 -14.06 33.32 26.73
N GLU A 56 -15.14 33.42 27.48
CA GLU A 56 -16.30 32.52 27.33
C GLU A 56 -16.94 32.63 25.95
N GLU A 57 -16.95 33.81 25.37
CA GLU A 57 -17.57 34.08 24.08
C GLU A 57 -16.62 33.82 22.91
N PHE A 58 -15.36 34.21 23.04
CA PHE A 58 -14.36 34.07 21.95
C PHE A 58 -13.16 33.29 22.43
N ARG A 59 -12.86 32.19 21.72
CA ARG A 59 -11.70 31.33 21.95
C ARG A 59 -10.87 31.21 20.69
N TRP A 60 -9.59 31.20 20.88
CA TRP A 60 -8.65 30.92 19.78
C TRP A 60 -7.60 29.90 20.19
N SER A 61 -7.16 29.13 19.25
CA SER A 61 -5.95 28.30 19.41
C SER A 61 -5.12 28.37 18.15
N ALA A 62 -3.81 28.51 18.32
CA ALA A 62 -2.83 28.44 17.26
C ALA A 62 -1.90 27.26 17.51
N SER A 63 -1.67 26.44 16.50
CA SER A 63 -0.73 25.32 16.60
C SER A 63 0.28 25.36 15.47
N LEU A 64 1.53 25.05 15.80
CA LEU A 64 2.63 24.88 14.87
C LEU A 64 3.29 23.55 15.16
N SER A 65 3.45 22.72 14.14
CA SER A 65 4.18 21.48 14.27
C SER A 65 5.21 21.31 13.15
N ASN A 66 6.35 20.75 13.49
CA ASN A 66 7.37 20.37 12.53
C ASN A 66 7.80 18.92 12.81
N ASN A 67 7.76 18.09 11.78
CA ASN A 67 8.14 16.70 11.82
C ASN A 67 9.26 16.46 10.81
N LEU A 68 10.47 16.30 11.30
CA LEU A 68 11.64 15.95 10.51
C LEU A 68 11.93 14.45 10.69
N THR A 69 11.89 13.68 9.60
CA THR A 69 12.22 12.26 9.60
C THR A 69 13.39 12.02 8.64
N LYS A 70 14.52 11.59 9.18
CA LYS A 70 15.66 11.13 8.37
C LYS A 70 15.49 9.62 8.14
N GLY A 71 15.44 9.21 6.88
CA GLY A 71 15.26 7.81 6.51
C GLY A 71 16.52 6.97 6.77
N VAL A 72 16.32 5.65 6.73
CA VAL A 72 17.41 4.66 6.87
C VAL A 72 18.38 4.74 5.70
N MET A 73 17.90 4.96 4.47
CA MET A 73 18.77 5.24 3.32
C MET A 73 19.41 6.63 3.47
N LYS A 74 20.73 6.71 3.28
CA LYS A 74 21.45 7.98 3.31
C LYS A 74 20.91 8.96 2.27
N GLY A 75 20.83 10.24 2.63
CA GLY A 75 20.26 11.28 1.77
C GLY A 75 18.74 11.34 1.78
N SER A 76 18.01 10.31 2.23
CA SER A 76 16.56 10.37 2.33
C SER A 76 16.11 11.15 3.57
N GLU A 77 15.20 12.11 3.36
CA GLU A 77 14.68 12.96 4.42
C GLU A 77 13.27 13.45 4.08
N ARG A 78 12.42 13.56 5.08
CA ARG A 78 11.13 14.24 4.96
C ARG A 78 10.98 15.28 6.07
N ASN A 79 10.78 16.52 5.66
CA ASN A 79 10.50 17.64 6.54
C ASN A 79 9.05 18.11 6.27
N ALA A 80 8.18 17.95 7.26
CA ALA A 80 6.78 18.34 7.16
C ALA A 80 6.44 19.35 8.26
N SER A 81 5.80 20.45 7.88
CA SER A 81 5.34 21.49 8.79
C SER A 81 3.84 21.70 8.63
N ASN A 82 3.16 21.87 9.73
CA ASN A 82 1.76 22.22 9.78
C ASN A 82 1.60 23.45 10.68
N ALA A 83 0.84 24.42 10.23
CA ALA A 83 0.39 25.56 11.01
C ALA A 83 -1.14 25.60 10.96
N SER A 84 -1.81 25.78 12.11
CA SER A 84 -3.26 25.94 12.11
C SER A 84 -3.71 26.96 13.15
N ILE A 85 -4.76 27.69 12.78
CA ILE A 85 -5.45 28.64 13.65
C ILE A 85 -6.91 28.21 13.71
N THR A 86 -7.42 28.05 14.92
CA THR A 86 -8.84 27.80 15.19
C THR A 86 -9.39 29.00 15.91
N LEU A 87 -10.47 29.58 15.39
CA LEU A 87 -11.25 30.64 16.00
C LEU A 87 -12.62 30.06 16.33
N SER A 88 -13.12 30.29 17.53
CA SER A 88 -14.44 29.87 17.96
C SER A 88 -15.15 31.05 18.62
N TYR A 89 -16.33 31.39 18.15
CA TYR A 89 -17.17 32.44 18.70
C TYR A 89 -18.51 31.85 19.11
N ASN A 90 -18.83 32.01 20.39
CA ASN A 90 -20.07 31.54 21.01
C ASN A 90 -21.00 32.76 21.20
N TYR A 91 -22.12 32.74 20.51
CA TYR A 91 -23.14 33.77 20.65
C TYR A 91 -24.48 33.13 21.01
N LYS A 92 -24.89 33.23 22.28
CA LYS A 92 -26.10 32.60 22.80
C LYS A 92 -26.14 31.09 22.48
N ASN A 93 -27.03 30.70 21.60
CA ASN A 93 -27.23 29.29 21.13
C ASN A 93 -26.52 28.95 19.80
N LEU A 94 -25.65 29.86 19.34
CA LEU A 94 -24.86 29.69 18.12
C LEU A 94 -23.37 29.59 18.45
N ILE A 95 -22.70 28.64 17.85
CA ILE A 95 -21.25 28.52 17.90
C ILE A 95 -20.72 28.55 16.46
N PHE A 96 -19.91 29.55 16.18
CA PHE A 96 -19.18 29.68 14.95
C PHE A 96 -17.75 29.19 15.16
N ARG A 97 -17.27 28.34 14.31
CA ARG A 97 -15.87 27.90 14.33
C ARG A 97 -15.26 28.04 12.97
N ASN A 98 -14.07 28.61 12.88
CA ASN A 98 -13.26 28.66 11.68
C ASN A 98 -11.90 28.06 11.97
N VAL A 99 -11.47 27.14 11.11
CA VAL A 99 -10.15 26.52 11.18
C VAL A 99 -9.44 26.79 9.86
N VAL A 100 -8.34 27.51 9.92
CA VAL A 100 -7.42 27.69 8.80
C VAL A 100 -6.19 26.85 9.08
N SER A 101 -5.81 25.99 8.14
CA SER A 101 -4.58 25.22 8.22
C SER A 101 -3.73 25.39 6.98
N PHE A 102 -2.42 25.37 7.18
CA PHE A 102 -1.41 25.34 6.14
C PHE A 102 -0.48 24.16 6.42
N ASP A 103 -0.44 23.22 5.50
CA ASP A 103 0.41 22.05 5.54
C ASP A 103 1.43 22.13 4.43
N THR A 104 2.69 21.88 4.72
CA THR A 104 3.72 21.80 3.69
C THR A 104 4.71 20.70 4.01
N TYR A 105 5.24 20.03 2.99
CA TYR A 105 6.35 19.13 3.16
C TYR A 105 7.34 19.19 1.99
N LYS A 106 8.58 18.86 2.29
CA LYS A 106 9.61 18.47 1.32
C LYS A 106 10.09 17.06 1.67
N ALA A 107 10.12 16.18 0.67
CA ALA A 107 10.67 14.84 0.79
C ALA A 107 11.79 14.67 -0.23
N ASP A 108 13.01 14.44 0.27
CA ASP A 108 14.19 14.12 -0.52
C ASP A 108 14.39 12.60 -0.51
N ASN A 109 14.50 11.98 -1.69
CA ASN A 109 14.72 10.53 -1.82
C ASN A 109 16.22 10.16 -1.75
N GLY A 110 17.09 11.15 -1.76
CA GLY A 110 18.55 10.97 -1.75
C GLY A 110 19.10 10.45 -3.07
N THR A 111 20.42 10.59 -3.23
CA THR A 111 21.16 10.16 -4.43
C THR A 111 21.63 8.70 -4.35
N TYR A 112 21.51 8.04 -3.19
CA TYR A 112 21.92 6.63 -3.01
C TYR A 112 21.02 5.64 -3.77
N GLY A 113 19.84 6.04 -4.25
CA GLY A 113 18.96 5.18 -5.02
C GLY A 113 18.30 4.06 -4.19
N SER A 114 18.13 2.89 -4.80
CA SER A 114 17.44 1.75 -4.19
C SER A 114 18.38 0.88 -3.35
N PHE A 115 17.92 0.47 -2.16
CA PHE A 115 18.63 -0.55 -1.35
C PHE A 115 18.86 -1.87 -2.11
N ALA A 116 17.93 -2.25 -2.98
CA ALA A 116 18.03 -3.47 -3.78
C ALA A 116 19.25 -3.45 -4.71
N THR A 117 19.66 -2.29 -5.22
CA THR A 117 20.88 -2.14 -6.04
C THR A 117 22.11 -2.61 -5.27
N TYR A 118 22.26 -2.16 -4.04
CA TYR A 118 23.38 -2.56 -3.17
C TYR A 118 23.31 -4.02 -2.73
N ALA A 119 22.12 -4.50 -2.41
CA ALA A 119 21.90 -5.89 -1.99
C ALA A 119 22.18 -6.92 -3.10
N ARG A 120 22.18 -6.49 -4.35
CA ARG A 120 22.49 -7.34 -5.51
C ARG A 120 23.97 -7.42 -5.83
N LEU A 121 24.79 -6.43 -5.40
CA LEU A 121 26.22 -6.43 -5.69
C LEU A 121 26.94 -7.53 -4.93
N ASN A 122 27.84 -8.23 -5.60
CA ASN A 122 28.73 -9.19 -4.98
C ASN A 122 29.70 -8.50 -4.02
N THR A 123 30.00 -9.14 -2.91
CA THR A 123 30.86 -8.62 -1.87
C THR A 123 32.31 -8.46 -2.31
N TYR A 124 32.77 -9.22 -3.29
CA TYR A 124 34.12 -9.10 -3.87
C TYR A 124 34.29 -7.91 -4.82
N PHE A 125 33.22 -7.23 -5.23
CA PHE A 125 33.36 -5.96 -5.93
C PHE A 125 33.87 -4.90 -4.96
N ARG A 126 35.13 -4.52 -5.08
CA ARG A 126 35.72 -3.48 -4.22
C ARG A 126 35.14 -2.11 -4.55
N ALA A 127 34.68 -1.40 -3.52
CA ALA A 127 34.14 -0.06 -3.70
C ALA A 127 35.19 0.97 -4.12
N LYS A 128 36.45 0.74 -3.72
CA LYS A 128 37.60 1.65 -3.91
C LYS A 128 38.83 0.89 -4.40
N ASP A 129 39.67 1.59 -5.14
CA ASP A 129 40.99 1.15 -5.51
C ASP A 129 41.99 1.22 -4.32
N GLU A 130 43.26 0.87 -4.56
CA GLU A 130 44.31 0.86 -3.55
C GLU A 130 44.65 2.28 -3.05
N GLU A 131 44.43 3.29 -3.88
CA GLU A 131 44.63 4.70 -3.53
C GLU A 131 43.39 5.31 -2.82
N GLY A 132 42.34 4.53 -2.56
CA GLY A 132 41.13 4.96 -1.88
C GLY A 132 40.12 5.73 -2.75
N ARG A 133 40.33 5.79 -4.06
CA ARG A 133 39.39 6.40 -5.04
C ARG A 133 38.27 5.43 -5.35
N LEU A 134 37.07 5.92 -5.64
CA LEU A 134 35.97 5.06 -6.06
C LEU A 134 36.26 4.44 -7.44
N ILE A 135 36.18 3.13 -7.53
CA ILE A 135 36.13 2.42 -8.80
C ILE A 135 34.81 2.79 -9.51
N LYS A 136 34.90 3.25 -10.76
CA LYS A 136 33.69 3.70 -11.50
C LYS A 136 32.79 2.56 -11.91
N SER A 137 33.39 1.50 -12.43
CA SER A 137 32.68 0.31 -12.91
C SER A 137 33.62 -0.90 -12.82
N TRP A 138 33.04 -2.07 -12.86
CA TRP A 138 33.74 -3.35 -12.97
C TRP A 138 33.40 -3.98 -14.33
N THR A 139 34.41 -4.52 -14.98
CA THR A 139 34.26 -5.19 -16.26
C THR A 139 33.26 -6.34 -16.16
N ASN A 140 32.34 -6.42 -17.10
CA ASN A 140 31.37 -7.49 -17.22
C ASN A 140 31.83 -8.55 -18.23
N PHE A 141 31.02 -9.57 -18.48
CA PHE A 141 31.24 -10.54 -19.53
C PHE A 141 31.29 -9.88 -20.91
N PRO A 142 32.04 -10.44 -21.87
CA PRO A 142 32.07 -9.94 -23.24
C PRO A 142 30.66 -9.80 -23.82
N GLY A 143 30.39 -8.68 -24.47
CA GLY A 143 29.07 -8.36 -25.02
C GLY A 143 28.12 -7.65 -24.07
N TYR A 144 28.47 -7.49 -22.79
CA TYR A 144 27.65 -6.79 -21.78
C TYR A 144 28.29 -5.51 -21.31
N SER A 145 27.47 -4.57 -20.92
CA SER A 145 27.95 -3.32 -20.30
C SER A 145 28.59 -3.58 -18.95
N ASP A 146 29.59 -2.78 -18.60
CA ASP A 146 30.21 -2.80 -17.30
C ASP A 146 29.20 -2.60 -16.16
N ILE A 147 29.54 -3.19 -15.02
CA ILE A 147 28.74 -3.08 -13.79
C ILE A 147 29.10 -1.77 -13.11
N SER A 148 28.18 -0.84 -13.04
CA SER A 148 28.40 0.48 -12.44
C SER A 148 28.45 0.41 -10.91
N ASN A 149 29.36 1.19 -10.30
CA ASN A 149 29.42 1.37 -8.87
C ASN A 149 28.38 2.41 -8.43
N PRO A 150 27.35 2.04 -7.67
CA PRO A 150 26.30 2.97 -7.26
C PRO A 150 26.77 4.09 -6.33
N LEU A 151 27.95 3.95 -5.72
CA LEU A 151 28.55 5.00 -4.90
C LEU A 151 29.10 6.17 -5.74
N VAL A 152 29.39 5.94 -7.00
CA VAL A 152 29.75 7.02 -7.94
C VAL A 152 28.52 7.88 -8.18
N ASP A 153 27.38 7.26 -8.52
CA ASP A 153 26.12 7.98 -8.70
C ASP A 153 25.65 8.69 -7.42
N ALA A 154 25.85 8.06 -6.26
CA ALA A 154 25.50 8.65 -4.96
C ALA A 154 26.29 9.93 -4.63
N ARG A 155 27.46 10.15 -5.25
CA ARG A 155 28.28 11.35 -5.08
C ARG A 155 28.01 12.44 -6.10
N LEU A 156 27.28 12.11 -7.17
CA LEU A 156 26.88 13.09 -8.16
C LEU A 156 25.89 14.07 -7.54
N ASP A 157 25.92 15.29 -8.06
CA ASP A 157 25.02 16.36 -7.63
C ASP A 157 23.65 16.25 -8.31
N GLY A 158 23.03 15.06 -8.18
CA GLY A 158 21.68 14.77 -8.64
C GLY A 158 20.63 15.25 -7.65
N GLU A 159 19.40 15.44 -8.12
CA GLU A 159 18.25 15.85 -7.31
C GLU A 159 17.08 14.90 -7.51
N ASN A 160 16.45 14.51 -6.41
CA ASN A 160 15.22 13.72 -6.44
C ASN A 160 14.37 14.07 -5.22
N TYR A 161 13.50 15.08 -5.37
CA TYR A 161 12.66 15.53 -4.28
C TYR A 161 11.22 15.83 -4.73
N SER A 162 10.32 15.82 -3.78
CA SER A 162 8.94 16.29 -3.94
C SER A 162 8.60 17.32 -2.87
N ARG A 163 7.80 18.30 -3.27
CA ARG A 163 7.22 19.31 -2.37
C ARG A 163 5.71 19.31 -2.55
N ALA A 164 4.98 19.48 -1.46
CA ALA A 164 3.57 19.80 -1.55
C ALA A 164 3.18 20.78 -0.45
N SER A 165 2.22 21.64 -0.77
CA SER A 165 1.64 22.59 0.17
C SER A 165 0.13 22.60 -0.01
N THR A 166 -0.61 22.64 1.11
CA THR A 166 -2.08 22.66 1.12
C THR A 166 -2.55 23.74 2.07
N ILE A 167 -3.42 24.61 1.61
CA ILE A 167 -4.18 25.54 2.43
C ILE A 167 -5.60 25.00 2.52
N ARG A 168 -6.12 24.87 3.75
CA ARG A 168 -7.49 24.46 4.00
C ARG A 168 -8.16 25.43 4.98
N ASN A 169 -9.38 25.84 4.64
CA ASN A 169 -10.27 26.54 5.53
C ASN A 169 -11.50 25.68 5.79
N ILE A 170 -11.87 25.53 7.05
CA ILE A 170 -13.10 24.85 7.47
C ILE A 170 -13.89 25.85 8.31
N PHE A 171 -15.08 26.19 7.82
CA PHE A 171 -16.05 26.97 8.54
C PHE A 171 -17.18 26.09 9.02
N SER A 172 -17.55 26.19 10.30
CA SER A 172 -18.66 25.42 10.86
C SER A 172 -19.56 26.30 11.74
N ILE A 173 -20.83 25.97 11.75
CA ILE A 173 -21.87 26.56 12.56
C ILE A 173 -22.56 25.43 13.33
N ASP A 174 -22.66 25.59 14.66
CA ASP A 174 -23.48 24.74 15.51
C ASP A 174 -24.57 25.64 16.10
N TRP A 175 -25.84 25.42 15.74
CA TRP A 175 -26.97 26.17 16.18
C TRP A 175 -27.95 25.29 16.95
N THR A 176 -28.15 25.58 18.23
CA THR A 176 -29.20 25.00 19.04
C THR A 176 -30.48 25.83 18.84
N ILE A 177 -31.35 25.38 17.93
CA ILE A 177 -32.57 26.10 17.52
C ILE A 177 -33.58 26.12 18.65
N ALA A 178 -33.77 24.96 19.29
CA ALA A 178 -34.69 24.78 20.42
C ALA A 178 -34.20 23.62 21.30
N ARG A 179 -34.85 23.37 22.41
CA ARG A 179 -34.52 22.23 23.28
C ARG A 179 -34.61 20.92 22.49
N GLY A 180 -33.50 20.21 22.38
CA GLY A 180 -33.37 18.98 21.63
C GLY A 180 -33.18 19.13 20.11
N LEU A 181 -33.37 20.33 19.53
CA LEU A 181 -33.22 20.57 18.08
C LEU A 181 -31.94 21.37 17.79
N SER A 182 -31.05 20.81 17.00
CA SER A 182 -29.80 21.46 16.61
C SER A 182 -29.52 21.31 15.10
N LEU A 183 -29.00 22.40 14.52
CA LEU A 183 -28.51 22.45 13.14
C LEU A 183 -27.00 22.62 13.18
N LYS A 184 -26.28 21.74 12.47
CA LYS A 184 -24.83 21.83 12.29
C LYS A 184 -24.52 21.94 10.81
N GLY A 185 -23.74 22.95 10.45
CA GLY A 185 -23.24 23.13 9.09
C GLY A 185 -21.72 23.19 9.09
N GLN A 186 -21.11 22.59 8.09
CA GLN A 186 -19.68 22.70 7.86
C GLN A 186 -19.41 22.86 6.38
N LEU A 187 -18.49 23.76 6.03
CA LEU A 187 -17.97 23.97 4.69
C LEU A 187 -16.44 23.99 4.76
N GLY A 188 -15.82 23.05 4.05
CA GLY A 188 -14.38 22.98 3.87
C GLY A 188 -13.99 23.37 2.46
N ILE A 189 -12.96 24.20 2.33
CA ILE A 189 -12.36 24.55 1.04
C ILE A 189 -10.87 24.33 1.17
N SER A 190 -10.29 23.60 0.20
CA SER A 190 -8.85 23.37 0.17
C SER A 190 -8.25 23.59 -1.20
N LYS A 191 -7.03 24.13 -1.20
CA LYS A 191 -6.19 24.28 -2.41
C LYS A 191 -4.84 23.65 -2.11
N SER A 192 -4.39 22.74 -2.99
CA SER A 192 -3.10 22.08 -2.88
C SER A 192 -2.24 22.35 -4.10
N PHE A 193 -0.92 22.39 -3.87
CA PHE A 193 0.11 22.52 -4.90
C PHE A 193 1.15 21.46 -4.65
N SER A 194 1.63 20.82 -5.71
CA SER A 194 2.68 19.79 -5.61
C SER A 194 3.66 19.88 -6.75
N ASN A 195 4.94 19.67 -6.45
CA ASN A 195 5.99 19.61 -7.46
C ASN A 195 6.90 18.41 -7.17
N LYS A 196 7.30 17.70 -8.23
CA LYS A 196 8.30 16.64 -8.18
C LYS A 196 9.43 16.99 -9.13
N HIS A 197 10.64 16.83 -8.66
CA HIS A 197 11.87 17.14 -9.36
C HIS A 197 12.79 15.92 -9.32
N LYS A 198 13.29 15.48 -10.47
CA LYS A 198 14.30 14.46 -10.56
C LYS A 198 15.30 14.83 -11.65
N TYR A 199 16.48 15.20 -11.22
CA TYR A 199 17.62 15.52 -12.08
C TYR A 199 18.66 14.41 -12.00
N LEU A 200 19.07 13.87 -13.15
CA LEU A 200 20.20 12.96 -13.29
C LEU A 200 21.29 13.65 -14.10
N PRO A 201 22.48 13.89 -13.50
CA PRO A 201 23.63 14.48 -14.20
C PRO A 201 24.07 13.63 -15.39
N ALA A 202 24.72 14.25 -16.38
CA ALA A 202 25.20 13.56 -17.58
C ALA A 202 26.24 12.46 -17.28
N GLU A 203 26.92 12.55 -16.15
CA GLU A 203 27.90 11.58 -15.67
C GLU A 203 27.28 10.35 -14.97
N HIS A 204 25.94 10.33 -14.79
CA HIS A 204 25.25 9.23 -14.11
C HIS A 204 25.40 7.92 -14.91
N SER A 205 25.56 6.81 -14.18
CA SER A 205 25.82 5.48 -14.77
C SER A 205 24.76 5.01 -15.77
N SER A 206 23.51 5.48 -15.65
CA SER A 206 22.46 5.21 -16.65
C SER A 206 22.76 5.72 -18.05
N PHE A 207 23.75 6.58 -18.21
CA PHE A 207 24.23 7.09 -19.49
C PHE A 207 25.56 6.49 -19.95
N SER A 208 26.05 5.44 -19.28
CA SER A 208 27.34 4.81 -19.57
C SER A 208 27.26 3.72 -20.65
N TYR A 209 26.08 3.39 -21.16
CA TYR A 209 25.92 2.37 -22.18
C TYR A 209 26.53 2.82 -23.52
N PRO A 210 27.24 1.92 -24.24
CA PRO A 210 27.73 2.21 -25.57
C PRO A 210 26.60 2.63 -26.52
N GLY A 211 26.80 3.67 -27.32
CA GLY A 211 25.84 4.16 -28.30
C GLY A 211 24.82 5.18 -27.80
N ILE A 212 24.82 5.55 -26.51
CA ILE A 212 24.00 6.68 -26.03
C ILE A 212 24.52 7.97 -26.62
N ASP A 213 23.65 8.70 -27.32
CA ASP A 213 23.95 10.04 -27.82
C ASP A 213 24.36 10.96 -26.65
N THR A 214 25.45 11.68 -26.83
CA THR A 214 25.92 12.64 -25.83
C THR A 214 24.85 13.66 -25.47
N PHE A 215 24.05 14.11 -26.44
CA PHE A 215 22.98 15.08 -26.24
C PHE A 215 21.72 14.49 -25.57
N ALA A 216 21.65 13.15 -25.42
CA ALA A 216 20.63 12.48 -24.63
C ALA A 216 20.99 12.33 -23.15
N LYS A 217 22.24 12.66 -22.76
CA LYS A 217 22.72 12.58 -21.38
C LYS A 217 22.26 13.77 -20.55
N GLY A 218 22.17 13.59 -19.25
CA GLY A 218 21.65 14.62 -18.34
C GLY A 218 20.14 14.83 -18.54
N THR A 219 19.35 14.24 -17.67
CA THR A 219 17.87 14.30 -17.79
C THR A 219 17.24 15.00 -16.61
N TYR A 220 16.09 15.63 -16.87
CA TYR A 220 15.27 16.24 -15.84
C TYR A 220 13.82 15.84 -16.01
N ASP A 221 13.25 15.15 -15.01
CA ASP A 221 11.83 14.85 -14.95
C ASP A 221 11.14 15.85 -14.01
N TYR A 222 10.14 16.54 -14.52
CA TYR A 222 9.36 17.51 -13.78
C TYR A 222 7.89 17.17 -13.80
N THR A 223 7.25 17.25 -12.62
CA THR A 223 5.80 17.17 -12.51
C THR A 223 5.31 18.30 -11.62
N THR A 224 4.31 19.03 -12.05
CA THR A 224 3.58 20.00 -11.23
C THR A 224 2.11 19.64 -11.18
N GLY A 225 1.48 19.83 -10.03
CA GLY A 225 0.07 19.53 -9.84
C GLY A 225 -0.61 20.53 -8.93
N GLU A 226 -1.87 20.76 -9.20
CA GLU A 226 -2.77 21.56 -8.37
C GLU A 226 -4.03 20.79 -8.08
N GLY A 227 -4.52 20.89 -6.84
CA GLY A 227 -5.80 20.36 -6.43
C GLY A 227 -6.68 21.44 -5.83
N PHE A 228 -7.97 21.35 -6.08
CA PHE A 228 -8.99 22.17 -5.44
C PHE A 228 -10.12 21.26 -4.98
N ALA A 229 -10.52 21.35 -3.70
CA ALA A 229 -11.64 20.59 -3.20
C ALA A 229 -12.55 21.42 -2.33
N ILE A 230 -13.84 21.14 -2.45
CA ILE A 230 -14.92 21.66 -1.59
C ILE A 230 -15.58 20.46 -0.95
N ASP A 231 -15.72 20.48 0.36
CA ASP A 231 -16.51 19.52 1.12
C ASP A 231 -17.50 20.26 2.03
N GLY A 232 -18.75 19.84 2.03
CA GLY A 232 -19.79 20.45 2.84
C GLY A 232 -20.69 19.39 3.46
N ASN A 233 -21.14 19.65 4.67
CA ASN A 233 -22.19 18.88 5.31
C ASN A 233 -23.15 19.79 6.06
N LEU A 234 -24.43 19.41 6.05
CA LEU A 234 -25.48 20.04 6.82
C LEU A 234 -26.23 18.95 7.56
N THR A 235 -26.42 19.12 8.85
CA THR A 235 -27.01 18.13 9.73
C THR A 235 -28.08 18.78 10.60
N LEU A 236 -29.30 18.32 10.53
CA LEU A 236 -30.39 18.69 11.43
C LEU A 236 -30.65 17.51 12.36
N ASN A 237 -30.47 17.69 13.64
CA ASN A 237 -30.68 16.67 14.66
C ASN A 237 -31.80 17.05 15.61
N TYR A 238 -32.59 16.08 15.98
CA TYR A 238 -33.58 16.20 17.06
C TYR A 238 -33.36 15.08 18.08
N SER A 239 -33.30 15.44 19.35
CA SER A 239 -33.18 14.49 20.46
C SER A 239 -34.17 14.82 21.56
N THR A 240 -34.84 13.81 22.08
CA THR A 240 -35.79 13.95 23.18
C THR A 240 -35.82 12.70 24.05
N VAL A 241 -36.19 12.90 25.31
CA VAL A 241 -36.50 11.82 26.23
C VAL A 241 -37.94 11.99 26.72
N LEU A 242 -38.79 11.01 26.47
CA LEU A 242 -40.18 11.00 26.86
C LEU A 242 -40.37 10.01 28.00
N ASN A 243 -41.11 10.43 29.03
CA ASN A 243 -41.40 9.61 30.21
C ASN A 243 -40.18 8.96 30.87
N GLU A 244 -39.01 9.60 30.78
CA GLU A 244 -37.72 9.12 31.29
C GLU A 244 -37.24 7.75 30.70
N LYS A 245 -38.05 7.12 29.88
CA LYS A 245 -37.81 5.76 29.32
C LYS A 245 -37.58 5.73 27.82
N HIS A 246 -38.14 6.67 27.10
CA HIS A 246 -38.08 6.66 25.63
C HIS A 246 -37.08 7.73 25.16
N SER A 247 -35.86 7.33 24.84
CA SER A 247 -34.87 8.22 24.25
C SER A 247 -34.93 8.09 22.73
N ILE A 248 -35.19 9.19 22.05
CA ILE A 248 -35.28 9.28 20.59
C ILE A 248 -34.20 10.28 20.12
N TYR A 249 -33.39 9.84 19.19
CA TYR A 249 -32.51 10.69 18.43
C TYR A 249 -32.76 10.48 16.94
N THR A 250 -32.99 11.55 16.21
CA THR A 250 -33.16 11.48 14.75
C THR A 250 -32.37 12.59 14.07
N GLY A 251 -31.90 12.32 12.87
CA GLY A 251 -31.13 13.28 12.12
C GLY A 251 -31.35 13.16 10.62
N VAL A 252 -31.25 14.32 9.96
CA VAL A 252 -31.20 14.42 8.50
C VAL A 252 -29.89 15.07 8.13
N TYR A 253 -29.15 14.44 7.20
CA TYR A 253 -27.81 14.87 6.80
C TYR A 253 -27.79 15.07 5.29
N ALA A 254 -27.20 16.16 4.85
CA ALA A 254 -26.85 16.41 3.46
C ALA A 254 -25.34 16.58 3.35
N THR A 255 -24.72 15.93 2.38
CA THR A 255 -23.29 16.03 2.12
C THR A 255 -23.04 16.39 0.66
N ILE A 256 -22.05 17.22 0.42
CA ILE A 256 -21.57 17.58 -0.92
C ILE A 256 -20.05 17.51 -0.92
N MET A 257 -19.49 16.94 -1.98
CA MET A 257 -18.06 16.92 -2.21
C MET A 257 -17.79 17.17 -3.69
N GLN A 258 -16.80 18.02 -3.96
CA GLN A 258 -16.28 18.24 -5.29
C GLN A 258 -14.76 18.32 -5.23
N SER A 259 -14.07 17.61 -6.11
CA SER A 259 -12.63 17.74 -6.30
C SER A 259 -12.30 18.00 -7.76
N LYS A 260 -11.24 18.77 -7.96
CA LYS A 260 -10.63 19.04 -9.25
C LYS A 260 -9.12 18.98 -9.05
N ASP A 261 -8.48 18.02 -9.71
CA ASP A 261 -7.05 17.81 -9.64
C ASP A 261 -6.48 17.80 -11.05
N PHE A 262 -5.49 18.64 -11.32
CA PHE A 262 -4.76 18.60 -12.57
C PHE A 262 -3.25 18.55 -12.32
N ALA A 263 -2.55 17.89 -13.22
CA ALA A 263 -1.11 17.77 -13.17
C ALA A 263 -0.55 17.83 -14.60
N TYR A 264 0.64 18.40 -14.72
CA TYR A 264 1.43 18.40 -15.94
C TYR A 264 2.80 17.78 -15.64
N SER A 265 3.30 16.97 -16.57
CA SER A 265 4.62 16.38 -16.48
C SER A 265 5.32 16.39 -17.82
N PHE A 266 6.65 16.54 -17.75
CA PHE A 266 7.53 16.42 -18.90
C PHE A 266 8.90 15.92 -18.45
N SER A 267 9.61 15.33 -19.41
CA SER A 267 11.01 14.91 -19.24
C SER A 267 11.83 15.59 -20.33
N VAL A 268 12.97 16.15 -19.92
CA VAL A 268 13.93 16.80 -20.83
C VAL A 268 15.30 16.15 -20.73
N GLN A 269 16.12 16.34 -21.75
CA GLN A 269 17.48 15.80 -21.85
C GLN A 269 18.46 16.83 -22.41
N GLY A 270 19.75 16.49 -22.35
CA GLY A 270 20.83 17.36 -22.84
C GLY A 270 21.34 18.37 -21.83
N LEU A 271 21.16 18.11 -20.54
CA LEU A 271 21.75 18.90 -19.44
C LEU A 271 23.20 18.49 -19.19
N LEU A 272 24.08 18.90 -20.09
CA LEU A 272 25.48 18.47 -20.12
C LEU A 272 26.37 19.17 -19.09
N ASN A 273 25.97 20.36 -18.65
CA ASN A 273 26.73 21.15 -17.70
C ASN A 273 26.10 21.08 -16.30
N LYS A 274 26.81 20.48 -15.35
CA LYS A 274 26.38 20.33 -13.95
C LYS A 274 26.02 21.64 -13.23
N ASN A 275 26.50 22.78 -13.71
CA ASN A 275 26.19 24.09 -13.12
C ASN A 275 24.83 24.64 -13.58
N PHE A 276 24.23 24.08 -14.62
CA PHE A 276 22.94 24.49 -15.21
C PHE A 276 21.91 23.35 -15.06
N LYS A 277 21.48 23.10 -13.84
CA LYS A 277 20.58 22.00 -13.48
C LYS A 277 19.11 22.26 -13.79
N ASP A 278 18.76 23.48 -14.14
CA ASP A 278 17.36 23.84 -14.43
C ASP A 278 16.93 23.26 -15.79
N PHE A 279 15.72 22.71 -15.85
CA PHE A 279 15.17 22.14 -17.08
C PHE A 279 15.07 23.17 -18.24
N ALA A 280 15.03 24.47 -17.93
CA ALA A 280 15.07 25.53 -18.95
C ALA A 280 16.38 25.54 -19.75
N ASN A 281 17.45 24.92 -19.26
CA ASN A 281 18.74 24.80 -19.94
C ASN A 281 18.88 23.48 -20.74
N ALA A 282 17.83 22.67 -20.81
CA ALA A 282 17.86 21.40 -21.55
C ALA A 282 17.82 21.64 -23.06
N LEU A 283 18.43 20.75 -23.81
CA LEU A 283 18.48 20.86 -25.28
C LEU A 283 17.16 20.47 -25.94
N SER A 284 16.46 19.49 -25.41
CA SER A 284 15.21 18.96 -25.97
C SER A 284 14.40 18.18 -24.95
N TYR A 285 13.16 17.86 -25.34
CA TYR A 285 12.42 16.80 -24.63
C TYR A 285 13.16 15.46 -24.77
N LYS A 286 13.07 14.63 -23.73
CA LYS A 286 13.66 13.30 -23.73
C LYS A 286 13.07 12.47 -24.88
N THR A 287 13.95 11.83 -25.65
CA THR A 287 13.57 10.99 -26.79
C THR A 287 12.49 9.98 -26.43
N GLY A 288 11.45 9.89 -27.23
CA GLY A 288 10.29 9.02 -27.00
C GLY A 288 9.33 9.53 -25.90
N THR A 289 9.46 10.79 -25.45
CA THR A 289 8.52 11.39 -24.50
C THR A 289 7.97 12.72 -25.02
N VAL A 290 6.76 13.04 -24.60
CA VAL A 290 6.09 14.32 -24.85
C VAL A 290 5.53 14.85 -23.54
N PRO A 291 5.30 16.15 -23.39
CA PRO A 291 4.58 16.69 -22.25
C PRO A 291 3.20 16.04 -22.12
N SER A 292 2.84 15.67 -20.89
CA SER A 292 1.55 15.06 -20.60
C SER A 292 0.81 15.83 -19.50
N GLY A 293 -0.51 15.72 -19.50
CA GLY A 293 -1.36 16.35 -18.51
C GLY A 293 -2.55 15.50 -18.14
N THR A 294 -3.05 15.67 -16.91
CA THR A 294 -4.28 15.06 -16.43
C THR A 294 -5.19 16.12 -15.83
N ASP A 295 -6.49 16.06 -16.10
CA ASP A 295 -7.54 16.89 -15.48
C ASP A 295 -8.62 15.94 -14.94
N ASN A 296 -8.58 15.68 -13.63
CA ASN A 296 -9.53 14.81 -12.97
C ASN A 296 -10.55 15.64 -12.19
N ARG A 297 -11.82 15.35 -12.41
CA ARG A 297 -12.93 15.99 -11.70
C ARG A 297 -13.87 14.93 -11.16
N ALA A 298 -14.20 15.05 -9.88
CA ALA A 298 -15.18 14.19 -9.25
C ALA A 298 -16.12 15.04 -8.39
N ALA A 299 -17.39 14.67 -8.38
CA ALA A 299 -18.38 15.27 -7.51
C ALA A 299 -19.30 14.20 -6.95
N SER A 300 -19.68 14.34 -5.70
CA SER A 300 -20.64 13.48 -5.04
C SER A 300 -21.59 14.27 -4.14
N VAL A 301 -22.79 13.75 -3.97
CA VAL A 301 -23.83 14.29 -3.09
C VAL A 301 -24.47 13.12 -2.35
N GLY A 302 -24.79 13.31 -1.08
CA GLY A 302 -25.44 12.28 -0.26
C GLY A 302 -26.49 12.87 0.65
N PHE A 303 -27.62 12.18 0.78
CA PHE A 303 -28.68 12.51 1.71
C PHE A 303 -28.94 11.31 2.63
N THR A 304 -28.91 11.55 3.93
CA THR A 304 -29.08 10.49 4.93
C THR A 304 -30.17 10.89 5.91
N GLY A 305 -31.06 9.97 6.22
CA GLY A 305 -31.96 10.04 7.37
C GLY A 305 -31.64 8.91 8.34
N ASN A 306 -31.58 9.21 9.63
CA ASN A 306 -31.41 8.18 10.65
C ASN A 306 -32.36 8.39 11.82
N ILE A 307 -32.68 7.30 12.48
CA ILE A 307 -33.40 7.26 13.74
C ILE A 307 -32.73 6.28 14.70
N ASN A 308 -32.62 6.69 15.95
CA ASN A 308 -32.01 5.97 17.04
C ASN A 308 -33.03 5.99 18.18
N TYR A 309 -33.53 4.87 18.58
CA TYR A 309 -34.53 4.75 19.63
C TYR A 309 -34.01 3.82 20.73
N THR A 310 -34.05 4.29 21.96
CA THR A 310 -33.66 3.49 23.13
C THR A 310 -34.83 3.47 24.14
N TYR A 311 -35.23 2.27 24.52
CA TYR A 311 -36.25 2.06 25.55
C TYR A 311 -35.62 1.65 26.87
N ASP A 312 -35.85 2.47 27.90
CA ASP A 312 -35.46 2.24 29.29
C ASP A 312 -33.97 1.84 29.46
N SER A 313 -33.11 2.41 28.57
CA SER A 313 -31.68 2.07 28.49
C SER A 313 -31.39 0.55 28.28
N ARG A 314 -32.42 -0.24 27.96
CA ARG A 314 -32.33 -1.71 27.79
C ARG A 314 -32.29 -2.13 26.33
N TYR A 315 -33.22 -1.66 25.51
CA TYR A 315 -33.34 -2.03 24.11
C TYR A 315 -33.08 -0.81 23.26
N TYR A 316 -32.26 -0.97 22.20
CA TYR A 316 -32.07 0.10 21.23
C TYR A 316 -32.23 -0.41 19.80
N ILE A 317 -32.74 0.48 18.96
CA ILE A 317 -32.92 0.26 17.52
C ILE A 317 -32.32 1.46 16.81
N ASP A 318 -31.44 1.17 15.87
CA ASP A 318 -30.80 2.14 14.97
C ASP A 318 -31.23 1.84 13.55
N ALA A 319 -31.81 2.79 12.85
CA ALA A 319 -32.13 2.65 11.44
C ALA A 319 -31.61 3.86 10.66
N SER A 320 -31.06 3.60 9.49
CA SER A 320 -30.65 4.67 8.58
C SER A 320 -30.92 4.32 7.12
N ILE A 321 -31.23 5.36 6.34
CA ILE A 321 -31.30 5.30 4.88
C ILE A 321 -30.45 6.42 4.31
N ARG A 322 -29.68 6.11 3.27
CA ARG A 322 -28.82 7.06 2.58
C ARG A 322 -28.98 6.91 1.07
N VAL A 323 -29.05 8.02 0.37
CA VAL A 323 -29.00 8.07 -1.09
C VAL A 323 -27.75 8.81 -1.49
N ASP A 324 -26.83 8.14 -2.17
CA ASP A 324 -25.59 8.73 -2.68
C ASP A 324 -25.65 8.88 -4.19
N GLY A 325 -25.19 10.04 -4.66
CA GLY A 325 -24.98 10.35 -6.07
C GLY A 325 -23.51 10.63 -6.37
N SER A 326 -23.00 10.14 -7.51
CA SER A 326 -21.63 10.36 -7.95
C SER A 326 -21.54 10.65 -9.43
N SER A 327 -20.68 11.60 -9.80
CA SER A 327 -20.39 11.95 -11.19
C SER A 327 -19.55 10.89 -11.93
N GLN A 328 -18.98 9.92 -11.21
CA GLN A 328 -18.11 8.88 -11.76
C GLN A 328 -18.89 7.78 -12.49
N PHE A 329 -20.15 7.59 -12.14
CA PHE A 329 -21.03 6.56 -12.74
C PHE A 329 -21.73 7.04 -14.02
N GLY A 330 -22.20 6.07 -14.79
CA GLY A 330 -23.06 6.28 -15.93
C GLY A 330 -24.35 7.03 -15.56
N ARG A 331 -24.99 7.66 -16.54
CA ARG A 331 -26.14 8.56 -16.30
C ARG A 331 -27.25 7.92 -15.48
N ASP A 332 -27.59 6.66 -15.78
CA ASP A 332 -28.73 5.96 -15.18
C ASP A 332 -28.39 5.27 -13.85
N LYS A 333 -27.09 5.22 -13.47
CA LYS A 333 -26.58 4.56 -12.27
C LYS A 333 -25.92 5.51 -11.28
N ARG A 334 -26.11 6.82 -11.45
CA ARG A 334 -25.47 7.84 -10.62
C ARG A 334 -25.89 7.80 -9.16
N PHE A 335 -27.18 7.52 -8.91
CA PHE A 335 -27.75 7.50 -7.58
C PHE A 335 -28.02 6.07 -7.13
N ALA A 336 -27.63 5.77 -5.89
CA ALA A 336 -27.89 4.48 -5.26
C ALA A 336 -28.36 4.67 -3.81
N PRO A 337 -29.43 3.97 -3.40
CA PRO A 337 -29.87 3.95 -2.01
C PRO A 337 -29.10 2.88 -1.22
N PHE A 338 -28.76 3.20 0.01
CA PHE A 338 -28.14 2.32 1.00
C PHE A 338 -28.91 2.42 2.31
N TRP A 339 -28.89 1.37 3.11
CA TRP A 339 -29.63 1.33 4.35
C TRP A 339 -28.90 0.51 5.42
N SER A 340 -29.22 0.78 6.69
CA SER A 340 -28.75 -0.05 7.80
C SER A 340 -29.79 -0.15 8.90
N LEU A 341 -29.80 -1.28 9.59
CA LEU A 341 -30.61 -1.57 10.77
C LEU A 341 -29.72 -2.20 11.84
N GLY A 342 -29.74 -1.64 13.04
CA GLY A 342 -29.07 -2.15 14.22
C GLY A 342 -30.09 -2.42 15.35
N LEU A 343 -29.87 -3.51 16.07
CA LEU A 343 -30.62 -3.89 17.25
C LEU A 343 -29.65 -4.15 18.39
N GLY A 344 -30.00 -3.74 19.59
CA GLY A 344 -29.18 -4.04 20.74
C GLY A 344 -29.99 -4.23 22.00
N TRP A 345 -29.42 -5.06 22.87
CA TRP A 345 -29.98 -5.39 24.15
C TRP A 345 -28.93 -5.24 25.25
N ASN A 346 -29.17 -4.30 26.15
CA ASN A 346 -28.37 -4.06 27.35
C ASN A 346 -28.91 -4.96 28.48
N ILE A 347 -28.48 -6.22 28.50
CA ILE A 347 -28.96 -7.24 29.44
C ILE A 347 -28.69 -6.83 30.88
N HIS A 348 -27.55 -6.15 31.12
CA HIS A 348 -27.17 -5.68 32.45
C HIS A 348 -28.14 -4.69 33.09
N ASN A 349 -29.03 -4.07 32.31
CA ASN A 349 -30.09 -3.15 32.78
C ASN A 349 -31.42 -3.89 33.03
N GLU A 350 -31.47 -5.21 32.89
CA GLU A 350 -32.67 -5.99 33.16
C GLU A 350 -32.84 -6.26 34.65
N LYS A 351 -34.07 -6.25 35.17
CA LYS A 351 -34.40 -6.46 36.57
C LYS A 351 -33.88 -7.79 37.12
N PHE A 352 -33.77 -8.83 36.30
CA PHE A 352 -33.23 -10.13 36.72
C PHE A 352 -31.72 -10.09 36.93
N MET A 353 -31.01 -9.09 36.37
CA MET A 353 -29.57 -8.87 36.52
C MET A 353 -29.20 -8.06 37.76
N ASP A 354 -30.14 -7.33 38.36
CA ASP A 354 -29.88 -6.45 39.53
C ASP A 354 -29.24 -7.19 40.74
N LYS A 355 -29.43 -8.51 40.82
CA LYS A 355 -28.85 -9.37 41.90
C LYS A 355 -27.42 -9.87 41.57
N HIS A 356 -26.95 -9.63 40.35
CA HIS A 356 -25.66 -10.14 39.86
C HIS A 356 -24.65 -9.00 39.72
N ALA A 357 -24.03 -8.63 40.83
CA ALA A 357 -22.96 -7.59 40.84
C ALA A 357 -21.71 -7.98 39.98
N LEU A 358 -21.72 -9.16 39.36
CA LEU A 358 -20.65 -9.65 38.53
C LEU A 358 -20.54 -8.88 37.20
N PHE A 359 -21.68 -8.56 36.57
CA PHE A 359 -21.72 -7.92 35.27
C PHE A 359 -21.90 -6.41 35.39
N SER A 360 -20.89 -5.64 35.04
CA SER A 360 -20.99 -4.17 34.90
C SER A 360 -21.58 -3.77 33.56
N THR A 361 -21.30 -4.55 32.54
CA THR A 361 -21.88 -4.44 31.19
C THR A 361 -22.11 -5.84 30.63
N PHE A 362 -23.29 -6.06 30.07
CA PHE A 362 -23.59 -7.23 29.25
C PHE A 362 -24.53 -6.75 28.13
N ARG A 363 -23.99 -6.66 26.91
CA ARG A 363 -24.69 -6.12 25.75
C ARG A 363 -24.60 -7.09 24.58
N LEU A 364 -25.75 -7.32 23.94
CA LEU A 364 -25.83 -8.00 22.64
C LEU A 364 -26.14 -6.97 21.55
N ARG A 365 -25.53 -7.16 20.40
CA ARG A 365 -25.67 -6.29 19.21
C ARG A 365 -25.88 -7.12 17.96
N LEU A 366 -26.87 -6.74 17.17
CA LEU A 366 -27.10 -7.27 15.83
C LEU A 366 -27.15 -6.11 14.86
N SER A 367 -26.52 -6.22 13.72
CA SER A 367 -26.68 -5.21 12.66
C SER A 367 -26.66 -5.82 11.28
N LEU A 368 -27.42 -5.21 10.39
CA LEU A 368 -27.58 -5.55 9.00
C LEU A 368 -27.59 -4.25 8.20
N GLY A 369 -26.86 -4.20 7.08
CA GLY A 369 -26.88 -3.03 6.24
C GLY A 369 -26.24 -3.26 4.89
N GLU A 370 -26.50 -2.34 3.99
CA GLU A 370 -25.93 -2.27 2.66
C GLU A 370 -25.13 -0.97 2.49
N SER A 371 -23.93 -1.08 1.95
CA SER A 371 -23.05 0.06 1.66
C SER A 371 -22.52 -0.01 0.24
N GLY A 372 -22.29 1.15 -0.38
CA GLY A 372 -21.72 1.27 -1.72
C GLY A 372 -20.27 1.73 -1.71
N SER A 373 -19.52 1.35 -2.75
CA SER A 373 -18.18 1.83 -3.03
C SER A 373 -18.04 2.30 -4.47
N GLN A 374 -17.20 3.33 -4.66
CA GLN A 374 -16.89 3.94 -5.97
C GLN A 374 -15.37 4.00 -6.20
N GLN A 375 -14.63 2.95 -5.83
CA GLN A 375 -13.17 2.91 -5.92
C GLN A 375 -12.68 2.66 -7.35
N PHE A 376 -12.87 3.61 -8.24
CA PHE A 376 -12.29 3.60 -9.58
C PHE A 376 -11.99 5.03 -10.06
N ALA A 377 -11.16 5.14 -11.10
CA ALA A 377 -10.74 6.44 -11.62
C ALA A 377 -11.93 7.21 -12.25
N PRO A 378 -11.93 8.54 -12.23
CA PRO A 378 -12.92 9.33 -12.94
C PRO A 378 -12.98 8.98 -14.44
N TYR A 379 -14.13 9.24 -15.07
CA TYR A 379 -14.41 9.11 -16.50
C TYR A 379 -14.48 7.70 -17.10
N GLN A 380 -14.32 6.63 -16.33
CA GLN A 380 -14.40 5.24 -16.86
C GLN A 380 -15.79 4.86 -17.39
N ALA A 381 -16.83 5.58 -16.98
CA ALA A 381 -18.16 5.44 -17.56
C ALA A 381 -18.31 6.12 -18.94
N ARG A 382 -17.29 6.85 -19.44
CA ARG A 382 -17.35 7.61 -20.68
C ARG A 382 -16.17 7.26 -21.59
N SER A 383 -16.43 7.21 -22.89
CA SER A 383 -15.38 7.12 -23.89
C SER A 383 -14.55 8.41 -23.88
N MET A 384 -13.24 8.27 -23.73
CA MET A 384 -12.30 9.39 -23.70
C MET A 384 -11.40 9.37 -24.92
N TYR A 385 -11.03 10.57 -25.38
CA TYR A 385 -10.15 10.78 -26.51
C TYR A 385 -8.91 11.55 -26.08
N SER A 386 -7.76 11.20 -26.65
CA SER A 386 -6.53 11.98 -26.54
C SER A 386 -6.10 12.49 -27.90
N PHE A 387 -5.41 13.62 -27.88
CA PHE A 387 -4.68 14.08 -29.05
C PHE A 387 -3.34 13.36 -29.12
N SER A 388 -3.08 12.66 -30.23
CA SER A 388 -1.80 11.98 -30.46
C SER A 388 -0.88 12.94 -31.24
N THR A 389 0.32 13.17 -30.68
CA THR A 389 1.37 13.93 -31.38
C THR A 389 2.24 13.04 -32.25
N GLU A 390 2.19 11.74 -32.07
CA GLU A 390 2.93 10.75 -32.87
C GLU A 390 2.18 10.34 -34.12
N SER A 391 0.86 10.22 -34.04
CA SER A 391 -0.01 9.93 -35.17
C SER A 391 -0.51 11.23 -35.77
N ARG A 392 -0.14 11.52 -36.99
CA ARG A 392 -0.57 12.75 -37.72
C ARG A 392 -1.32 12.36 -38.96
N TYR A 393 -2.43 13.06 -39.23
CA TYR A 393 -3.08 13.03 -40.51
C TYR A 393 -2.71 14.31 -41.28
N LEU A 394 -1.79 14.19 -42.22
CA LEU A 394 -1.15 15.33 -42.90
C LEU A 394 -0.47 16.26 -41.90
N VAL A 395 -0.96 17.50 -41.78
CA VAL A 395 -0.46 18.52 -40.81
C VAL A 395 -1.25 18.57 -39.51
N TRP A 396 -2.32 17.76 -39.38
CA TRP A 396 -3.23 17.80 -38.25
C TRP A 396 -2.87 16.75 -37.23
N THR A 397 -2.98 17.12 -35.96
CA THR A 397 -2.87 16.18 -34.83
C THR A 397 -4.05 15.20 -34.87
N SER A 398 -3.79 13.93 -34.83
CA SER A 398 -4.85 12.93 -34.77
C SER A 398 -5.49 12.85 -33.35
N THR A 399 -6.73 12.42 -33.35
CA THR A 399 -7.45 12.12 -32.11
C THR A 399 -7.59 10.61 -32.00
N GLU A 400 -7.07 10.04 -30.91
CA GLU A 400 -7.17 8.62 -30.60
C GLU A 400 -8.13 8.38 -29.44
N LEU A 401 -8.97 7.37 -29.57
CA LEU A 401 -9.85 6.93 -28.48
C LEU A 401 -8.99 6.23 -27.41
N MET A 402 -8.88 6.81 -26.20
CA MET A 402 -8.05 6.30 -25.11
C MET A 402 -8.64 5.07 -24.41
N GLY A 403 -9.97 4.97 -24.38
CA GLY A 403 -10.64 3.90 -23.68
C GLY A 403 -12.14 3.88 -23.99
N LEU A 404 -12.69 2.69 -23.95
CA LEU A 404 -14.11 2.46 -24.05
C LEU A 404 -14.79 2.82 -22.73
N GLY A 405 -15.79 3.70 -22.78
CA GLY A 405 -16.63 4.01 -21.64
C GLY A 405 -17.64 2.90 -21.37
N ASN A 406 -17.90 2.64 -20.11
CA ASN A 406 -18.98 1.72 -19.71
C ASN A 406 -20.12 2.50 -19.04
N GLU A 407 -21.13 2.88 -19.81
CA GLU A 407 -22.30 3.61 -19.29
C GLU A 407 -23.14 2.80 -18.29
N LYS A 408 -22.98 1.47 -18.29
CA LYS A 408 -23.67 0.54 -17.36
C LYS A 408 -22.95 0.39 -16.03
N LEU A 409 -21.78 1.02 -15.89
CA LEU A 409 -20.97 0.95 -14.67
C LEU A 409 -21.80 1.39 -13.46
N SER A 410 -21.94 0.48 -12.49
CA SER A 410 -22.75 0.66 -11.29
C SER A 410 -21.94 0.58 -10.00
N TRP A 411 -22.56 1.01 -8.90
CA TRP A 411 -21.98 0.91 -7.58
C TRP A 411 -21.66 -0.53 -7.22
N GLN A 412 -20.46 -0.76 -6.71
CA GLN A 412 -20.14 -1.99 -6.02
C GLN A 412 -20.85 -1.97 -4.66
N THR A 413 -21.70 -2.94 -4.38
CA THR A 413 -22.50 -2.99 -3.15
C THR A 413 -22.05 -4.10 -2.21
N THR A 414 -22.07 -3.82 -0.91
CA THR A 414 -21.72 -4.79 0.13
C THR A 414 -22.84 -4.87 1.16
N ILE A 415 -23.47 -6.04 1.26
CA ILE A 415 -24.39 -6.37 2.35
C ILE A 415 -23.55 -6.98 3.49
N GLN A 416 -23.73 -6.47 4.70
CA GLN A 416 -23.01 -6.89 5.88
C GLN A 416 -23.98 -7.27 7.00
N TYR A 417 -23.76 -8.42 7.60
CA TYR A 417 -24.40 -8.93 8.81
C TYR A 417 -23.38 -8.96 9.92
N ASN A 418 -23.69 -8.40 11.08
CA ASN A 418 -22.83 -8.46 12.26
C ASN A 418 -23.64 -8.90 13.47
N ALA A 419 -23.03 -9.74 14.30
CA ALA A 419 -23.52 -10.09 15.64
C ALA A 419 -22.36 -9.90 16.63
N GLY A 420 -22.62 -9.15 17.69
CA GLY A 420 -21.60 -8.82 18.69
C GLY A 420 -22.10 -8.97 20.13
N MET A 421 -21.17 -9.23 21.01
CA MET A 421 -21.40 -9.31 22.45
C MET A 421 -20.28 -8.56 23.16
N ASP A 422 -20.65 -7.66 24.09
CA ASP A 422 -19.73 -6.97 24.98
C ASP A 422 -20.02 -7.35 26.42
N VAL A 423 -19.01 -7.74 27.16
CA VAL A 423 -19.12 -8.12 28.57
C VAL A 423 -18.05 -7.41 29.38
N GLU A 424 -18.48 -6.75 30.46
CA GLU A 424 -17.59 -6.22 31.49
C GLU A 424 -17.93 -6.86 32.82
N LEU A 425 -16.92 -7.38 33.51
CA LEU A 425 -17.06 -8.05 34.79
C LEU A 425 -16.28 -7.31 35.88
N PHE A 426 -16.75 -7.47 37.13
CA PHE A 426 -16.08 -6.96 38.34
C PHE A 426 -15.79 -5.45 38.27
N ASN A 427 -16.81 -4.64 37.94
CA ASN A 427 -16.68 -3.18 37.79
C ASN A 427 -15.60 -2.75 36.79
N GLY A 428 -15.63 -3.35 35.57
CA GLY A 428 -14.70 -3.06 34.48
C GLY A 428 -13.30 -3.64 34.70
N ARG A 429 -13.14 -4.62 35.61
CA ARG A 429 -11.85 -5.26 35.85
C ARG A 429 -11.48 -6.24 34.74
N LEU A 430 -12.46 -6.92 34.18
CA LEU A 430 -12.33 -7.78 33.00
C LEU A 430 -13.27 -7.29 31.91
N LEU A 431 -12.77 -7.27 30.70
CA LEU A 431 -13.44 -6.84 29.47
C LEU A 431 -13.37 -7.97 28.46
N ALA A 432 -14.47 -8.33 27.85
CA ALA A 432 -14.51 -9.26 26.74
C ALA A 432 -15.48 -8.73 25.65
N GLY A 433 -15.07 -8.80 24.41
CA GLY A 433 -15.90 -8.49 23.26
C GLY A 433 -15.70 -9.56 22.19
N VAL A 434 -16.78 -9.99 21.58
CA VAL A 434 -16.75 -10.91 20.44
C VAL A 434 -17.68 -10.37 19.37
N ASP A 435 -17.19 -10.27 18.16
CA ASP A 435 -17.95 -9.87 16.98
C ASP A 435 -17.80 -10.93 15.88
N CYS A 436 -18.90 -11.31 15.26
CA CYS A 436 -18.96 -12.17 14.09
C CYS A 436 -19.52 -11.37 12.94
N PHE A 437 -18.93 -11.47 11.77
CA PHE A 437 -19.43 -10.78 10.59
C PHE A 437 -19.46 -11.66 9.36
N TYR A 438 -20.44 -11.38 8.51
CA TYR A 438 -20.54 -11.90 7.16
C TYR A 438 -20.76 -10.73 6.20
N LYS A 439 -19.90 -10.57 5.20
CA LYS A 439 -19.98 -9.52 4.17
C LYS A 439 -20.07 -10.17 2.81
N LYS A 440 -21.08 -9.79 2.04
CA LYS A 440 -21.21 -10.20 0.63
C LYS A 440 -21.15 -8.97 -0.24
N THR A 441 -20.09 -8.89 -1.05
CA THR A 441 -19.89 -7.82 -2.03
C THR A 441 -20.34 -8.31 -3.40
N ARG A 442 -21.15 -7.52 -4.07
CA ARG A 442 -21.67 -7.74 -5.42
C ARG A 442 -21.15 -6.65 -6.35
N ASP A 443 -21.24 -6.90 -7.63
CA ASP A 443 -20.87 -5.93 -8.67
C ASP A 443 -19.43 -5.41 -8.50
N LEU A 444 -18.50 -6.34 -8.19
CA LEU A 444 -17.09 -6.03 -8.06
C LEU A 444 -16.58 -5.37 -9.33
N LEU A 445 -15.88 -4.26 -9.17
CA LEU A 445 -15.27 -3.52 -10.25
C LEU A 445 -13.88 -4.07 -10.57
N SER A 446 -13.65 -4.42 -11.83
CA SER A 446 -12.31 -4.79 -12.32
C SER A 446 -12.16 -4.40 -13.78
N THR A 447 -10.90 -4.27 -14.19
CA THR A 447 -10.56 -4.08 -15.60
C THR A 447 -10.42 -5.44 -16.26
N ILE A 448 -11.10 -5.62 -17.38
CA ILE A 448 -11.02 -6.80 -18.25
C ILE A 448 -10.07 -6.49 -19.39
N ASP A 449 -9.07 -7.36 -19.61
CA ASP A 449 -8.15 -7.22 -20.73
C ASP A 449 -8.87 -7.54 -22.05
N LEU A 450 -8.75 -6.66 -23.00
CA LEU A 450 -9.27 -6.83 -24.36
C LEU A 450 -8.18 -7.35 -25.31
N LYS A 451 -8.57 -8.03 -26.36
CA LYS A 451 -7.63 -8.39 -27.43
C LYS A 451 -7.17 -7.11 -28.12
N LEU A 452 -5.89 -6.98 -28.43
CA LEU A 452 -5.30 -5.82 -29.11
C LEU A 452 -6.00 -5.46 -30.43
N VAL A 453 -6.67 -6.42 -31.08
CA VAL A 453 -7.47 -6.17 -32.28
C VAL A 453 -8.61 -5.17 -32.05
N HIS A 454 -9.05 -4.96 -30.81
CA HIS A 454 -10.04 -3.95 -30.48
C HIS A 454 -9.45 -2.55 -30.30
N GLY A 455 -8.12 -2.41 -30.37
CA GLY A 455 -7.43 -1.14 -30.19
C GLY A 455 -7.30 -0.67 -28.75
N PHE A 456 -7.71 -1.47 -27.76
CA PHE A 456 -7.67 -1.14 -26.33
C PHE A 456 -7.10 -2.29 -25.53
N ASN A 457 -6.39 -1.95 -24.45
CA ASN A 457 -5.85 -2.95 -23.52
C ASN A 457 -6.92 -3.53 -22.61
N GLY A 458 -7.98 -2.76 -22.31
CA GLY A 458 -9.05 -3.24 -21.45
C GLY A 458 -10.13 -2.19 -21.18
N TYR A 459 -11.20 -2.58 -20.49
CA TYR A 459 -12.24 -1.69 -19.98
C TYR A 459 -12.73 -2.14 -18.59
N THR A 460 -13.33 -1.22 -17.84
CA THR A 460 -13.82 -1.51 -16.50
C THR A 460 -15.26 -1.99 -16.53
N GLU A 461 -15.54 -3.09 -15.84
CA GLU A 461 -16.86 -3.70 -15.73
C GLU A 461 -17.12 -4.23 -14.32
N ASN A 462 -18.41 -4.44 -14.01
CA ASN A 462 -18.85 -5.13 -12.80
C ASN A 462 -18.80 -6.64 -13.03
N ILE A 463 -17.86 -7.36 -12.40
CA ILE A 463 -17.43 -8.69 -12.86
C ILE A 463 -17.67 -9.85 -11.91
N GLY A 464 -18.33 -9.65 -10.79
CA GLY A 464 -18.56 -10.78 -9.92
C GLY A 464 -18.94 -10.43 -8.49
N SER A 465 -18.89 -11.43 -7.64
CA SER A 465 -19.20 -11.28 -6.22
C SER A 465 -18.24 -12.04 -5.33
N THR A 466 -18.00 -11.51 -4.12
CA THR A 466 -17.17 -12.13 -3.10
C THR A 466 -17.88 -12.15 -1.75
N GLU A 467 -17.46 -13.07 -0.90
CA GLU A 467 -17.83 -13.07 0.52
C GLU A 467 -16.60 -12.96 1.41
N ASN A 468 -16.79 -12.32 2.56
CA ASN A 468 -15.82 -12.28 3.65
C ASN A 468 -16.55 -12.68 4.94
N VAL A 469 -16.03 -13.70 5.61
CA VAL A 469 -16.50 -14.16 6.92
C VAL A 469 -15.40 -13.96 7.92
N GLY A 470 -15.74 -13.45 9.10
CA GLY A 470 -14.74 -13.27 10.15
C GLY A 470 -15.30 -13.26 11.55
N TYR A 471 -14.38 -13.48 12.49
CA TYR A 471 -14.59 -13.38 13.93
C TYR A 471 -13.52 -12.47 14.51
N GLU A 472 -13.94 -11.59 15.40
CA GLU A 472 -13.06 -10.70 16.13
C GLU A 472 -13.31 -10.90 17.62
N ALA A 473 -12.26 -11.11 18.39
CA ALA A 473 -12.34 -11.26 19.84
C ALA A 473 -11.37 -10.28 20.51
N MET A 474 -11.85 -9.63 21.55
CA MET A 474 -11.08 -8.78 22.43
C MET A 474 -11.23 -9.26 23.86
N PHE A 475 -10.11 -9.42 24.54
CA PHE A 475 -10.06 -9.71 25.96
C PHE A 475 -9.13 -8.69 26.62
N GLY A 476 -9.58 -8.07 27.70
CA GLY A 476 -8.79 -7.09 28.42
C GLY A 476 -9.06 -7.15 29.91
N GLY A 477 -8.10 -6.66 30.70
CA GLY A 477 -8.32 -6.57 32.13
C GLY A 477 -7.17 -5.94 32.89
N TYR A 478 -7.50 -5.56 34.10
CA TYR A 478 -6.53 -5.07 35.06
C TYR A 478 -6.01 -6.25 35.88
N ILE A 479 -4.76 -6.62 35.67
CA ILE A 479 -4.04 -7.58 36.53
C ILE A 479 -3.85 -6.95 37.91
N LEU A 480 -3.45 -5.66 37.91
CA LEU A 480 -3.37 -4.82 39.09
C LEU A 480 -4.10 -3.50 38.81
N ARG A 481 -5.03 -3.14 39.69
CA ARG A 481 -5.78 -1.88 39.57
C ARG A 481 -5.58 -1.06 40.84
N ASN A 482 -4.83 0.03 40.70
CA ASN A 482 -4.56 0.99 41.77
C ASN A 482 -4.15 0.32 43.09
N SER A 483 -3.07 -0.51 43.03
CA SER A 483 -2.52 -1.12 44.24
C SER A 483 -2.10 -0.05 45.25
N GLY A 484 -2.06 -0.34 46.54
CA GLY A 484 -1.65 0.59 47.59
C GLY A 484 -0.31 1.29 47.36
N VAL A 485 0.52 0.77 46.44
CA VAL A 485 1.80 1.37 46.02
C VAL A 485 1.67 2.24 44.72
N GLY A 486 0.45 2.47 44.20
CA GLY A 486 0.21 3.29 43.02
C GLY A 486 0.55 2.61 41.70
N LEU A 487 0.55 1.26 41.66
CA LEU A 487 0.82 0.47 40.45
C LEU A 487 -0.50 0.04 39.79
N THR A 488 -0.61 0.29 38.51
CA THR A 488 -1.69 -0.19 37.64
C THR A 488 -1.10 -0.99 36.50
N TRP A 489 -1.62 -2.21 36.27
CA TRP A 489 -1.23 -3.04 35.15
C TRP A 489 -2.46 -3.52 34.38
N ASN A 490 -2.59 -3.07 33.15
CA ASN A 490 -3.65 -3.46 32.23
C ASN A 490 -3.07 -4.27 31.06
N VAL A 491 -3.75 -5.35 30.69
CA VAL A 491 -3.42 -6.18 29.53
C VAL A 491 -4.64 -6.29 28.63
N THR A 492 -4.46 -6.10 27.33
CA THR A 492 -5.53 -6.25 26.33
C THR A 492 -5.02 -7.08 25.15
N GLY A 493 -5.70 -8.18 24.88
CA GLY A 493 -5.50 -9.03 23.71
C GLY A 493 -6.60 -8.83 22.68
N LYS A 494 -6.25 -8.85 21.39
CA LYS A 494 -7.18 -8.85 20.27
C LYS A 494 -6.79 -9.92 19.29
N LEU A 495 -7.78 -10.65 18.78
CA LEU A 495 -7.62 -11.68 17.76
C LEU A 495 -8.69 -11.52 16.70
N ALA A 496 -8.31 -11.52 15.45
CA ALA A 496 -9.20 -11.51 14.30
C ALA A 496 -8.91 -12.70 13.39
N TYR A 497 -9.96 -13.34 12.95
CA TYR A 497 -9.96 -14.34 11.89
C TYR A 497 -10.74 -13.80 10.71
N THR A 498 -10.21 -13.90 9.49
CA THR A 498 -10.91 -13.47 8.28
C THR A 498 -10.65 -14.45 7.14
N ARG A 499 -11.70 -14.83 6.43
CA ARG A 499 -11.65 -15.66 5.24
C ARG A 499 -12.40 -14.97 4.10
N ASN A 500 -11.70 -14.79 2.98
CA ASN A 500 -12.27 -14.29 1.72
C ASN A 500 -12.57 -15.46 0.76
N LYS A 501 -13.65 -15.32 -0.04
CA LYS A 501 -14.01 -16.28 -1.07
C LYS A 501 -14.73 -15.59 -2.23
N ILE A 502 -14.33 -15.90 -3.45
CA ILE A 502 -15.04 -15.51 -4.67
C ILE A 502 -16.28 -16.41 -4.81
N LEU A 503 -17.45 -15.82 -4.96
CA LEU A 503 -18.71 -16.55 -5.15
C LEU A 503 -19.01 -16.76 -6.62
N THR A 504 -18.94 -15.68 -7.41
CA THR A 504 -19.24 -15.69 -8.85
C THR A 504 -18.22 -14.85 -9.59
N LEU A 505 -17.89 -15.26 -10.80
CA LEU A 505 -17.06 -14.52 -11.76
C LEU A 505 -17.85 -14.34 -13.06
N SER A 506 -17.60 -13.22 -13.75
CA SER A 506 -18.11 -13.06 -15.12
C SER A 506 -17.48 -14.08 -16.06
N ASP A 507 -18.16 -14.40 -17.16
CA ASP A 507 -17.65 -15.35 -18.15
C ASP A 507 -16.39 -14.83 -18.83
N GLU A 508 -16.24 -13.52 -18.96
CA GLU A 508 -15.05 -12.83 -19.47
C GLU A 508 -13.85 -13.11 -18.58
N LEU A 509 -13.99 -12.92 -17.27
CA LEU A 509 -12.89 -13.14 -16.31
C LEU A 509 -12.55 -14.63 -16.16
N LYS A 510 -13.51 -15.54 -16.31
CA LYS A 510 -13.27 -16.98 -16.37
C LYS A 510 -12.42 -17.34 -17.58
N ARG A 511 -12.76 -16.81 -18.77
CA ARG A 511 -11.99 -17.02 -20.00
C ARG A 511 -10.58 -16.44 -19.93
N GLU A 512 -10.45 -15.25 -19.38
CA GLU A 512 -9.14 -14.61 -19.20
C GLU A 512 -8.28 -15.40 -18.19
N THR A 513 -8.85 -15.86 -17.09
CA THR A 513 -8.16 -16.72 -16.12
C THR A 513 -7.64 -18.02 -16.76
N GLU A 514 -8.47 -18.67 -17.57
CA GLU A 514 -8.06 -19.91 -18.24
C GLU A 514 -6.98 -19.65 -19.29
N LYS A 515 -7.07 -18.57 -20.05
CA LYS A 515 -6.02 -18.14 -20.97
C LYS A 515 -4.70 -17.87 -20.23
N ARG A 516 -4.74 -17.13 -19.13
CA ARG A 516 -3.54 -16.86 -18.30
C ARG A 516 -2.97 -18.14 -17.69
N ARG A 517 -3.82 -19.09 -17.33
CA ARG A 517 -3.39 -20.40 -16.86
C ARG A 517 -2.57 -21.15 -17.89
N GLN A 518 -2.91 -21.07 -19.16
CA GLN A 518 -2.25 -21.80 -20.24
C GLN A 518 -1.02 -21.08 -20.81
N THR A 519 -1.01 -19.76 -20.81
CA THR A 519 -0.03 -18.95 -21.57
C THR A 519 0.95 -18.17 -20.72
N SER A 520 0.64 -17.89 -19.45
CA SER A 520 1.43 -17.00 -18.62
C SER A 520 2.02 -17.72 -17.42
N GLU A 521 3.32 -17.58 -17.23
CA GLU A 521 4.01 -18.05 -16.03
C GLU A 521 3.58 -17.28 -14.79
N TYR A 522 3.36 -15.96 -14.95
CA TYR A 522 2.96 -15.04 -13.90
C TYR A 522 1.59 -14.48 -14.21
N GLY A 523 0.84 -14.20 -13.19
CA GLY A 523 -0.47 -13.59 -13.28
C GLY A 523 -1.44 -14.14 -12.25
N THR A 524 -2.33 -13.28 -11.80
CA THR A 524 -3.37 -13.64 -10.84
C THR A 524 -4.40 -14.53 -11.53
N LEU A 525 -4.72 -15.67 -10.93
CA LEU A 525 -5.77 -16.57 -11.36
C LEU A 525 -6.93 -16.49 -10.38
N PHE A 526 -8.13 -16.34 -10.90
CA PHE A 526 -9.34 -16.23 -10.10
C PHE A 526 -10.25 -17.43 -10.33
N TYR A 527 -10.63 -18.11 -9.25
CA TYR A 527 -11.57 -19.23 -9.31
C TYR A 527 -12.67 -19.06 -8.28
N GLU A 528 -13.90 -19.40 -8.66
CA GLU A 528 -15.02 -19.49 -7.75
C GLU A 528 -14.73 -20.49 -6.64
N GLY A 529 -15.12 -20.16 -5.43
CA GLY A 529 -14.83 -20.97 -4.25
C GLY A 529 -13.44 -20.72 -3.61
N ARG A 530 -12.57 -19.92 -4.24
CA ARG A 530 -11.23 -19.57 -3.75
C ARG A 530 -11.15 -18.09 -3.35
N SER A 531 -10.12 -17.75 -2.57
CA SER A 531 -9.83 -16.33 -2.24
C SER A 531 -9.31 -15.59 -3.47
N GLN A 532 -9.63 -14.31 -3.57
CA GLN A 532 -9.05 -13.42 -4.58
C GLN A 532 -7.52 -13.29 -4.48
N ASN A 533 -6.93 -13.57 -3.30
CA ASN A 533 -5.50 -13.54 -3.04
C ASN A 533 -4.89 -14.96 -3.00
N SER A 534 -5.49 -15.91 -3.73
CA SER A 534 -4.98 -17.27 -3.85
C SER A 534 -3.66 -17.31 -4.62
N ILE A 535 -2.71 -18.08 -4.12
CA ILE A 535 -1.42 -18.33 -4.75
C ILE A 535 -1.50 -19.63 -5.52
N TYR A 536 -1.05 -19.61 -6.77
CA TYR A 536 -1.00 -20.77 -7.66
C TYR A 536 0.44 -20.98 -8.14
N ALA A 537 0.91 -22.21 -8.01
CA ALA A 537 2.23 -22.65 -8.50
C ALA A 537 2.16 -24.10 -8.98
N VAL A 538 3.09 -24.51 -9.82
CA VAL A 538 3.21 -25.92 -10.24
C VAL A 538 3.69 -26.73 -9.04
N ARG A 539 2.99 -27.83 -8.75
CA ARG A 539 3.32 -28.69 -7.61
C ARG A 539 4.65 -29.40 -7.86
N SER A 540 5.62 -29.17 -7.00
CA SER A 540 6.92 -29.80 -7.02
C SER A 540 6.95 -31.06 -6.14
N GLN A 541 7.63 -32.11 -6.60
CA GLN A 541 7.99 -33.28 -5.83
C GLN A 541 9.44 -33.22 -5.30
N GLY A 542 10.07 -32.03 -5.44
CA GLY A 542 11.47 -31.85 -5.06
C GLY A 542 12.44 -32.03 -6.20
N ILE A 543 13.71 -32.17 -5.84
CA ILE A 543 14.83 -32.34 -6.81
C ILE A 543 15.17 -33.79 -6.96
N ASN A 544 15.26 -34.25 -8.20
CA ASN A 544 15.68 -35.59 -8.52
C ASN A 544 17.16 -35.80 -8.11
N PRO A 545 17.47 -36.73 -7.20
CA PRO A 545 18.84 -36.96 -6.75
C PRO A 545 19.78 -37.47 -7.87
N ALA A 546 19.21 -38.08 -8.93
CA ALA A 546 20.02 -38.64 -9.99
C ALA A 546 20.60 -37.61 -10.97
N ASP A 547 19.84 -36.52 -11.24
CA ASP A 547 20.22 -35.55 -12.30
C ASP A 547 20.04 -34.06 -11.88
N GLY A 548 19.62 -33.82 -10.65
CA GLY A 548 19.48 -32.47 -10.13
C GLY A 548 18.34 -31.62 -10.72
N LYS A 549 17.48 -32.22 -11.53
CA LYS A 549 16.32 -31.54 -12.13
C LYS A 549 15.14 -31.58 -11.19
N GLU A 550 14.32 -30.52 -11.23
CA GLU A 550 13.08 -30.48 -10.47
C GLU A 550 12.04 -31.45 -11.09
N LEU A 551 11.35 -32.17 -10.22
CA LEU A 551 10.23 -33.04 -10.56
C LEU A 551 8.92 -32.31 -10.24
N PHE A 552 8.01 -32.30 -11.20
CA PHE A 552 6.69 -31.70 -11.10
C PHE A 552 5.59 -32.75 -11.19
N LEU A 553 4.38 -32.40 -10.75
CA LEU A 553 3.18 -33.17 -11.05
C LEU A 553 2.45 -32.52 -12.23
N ASP A 554 2.08 -33.33 -13.23
CA ASP A 554 1.18 -32.91 -14.29
C ASP A 554 -0.29 -32.78 -13.79
N ALA A 555 -1.22 -32.55 -14.73
CA ALA A 555 -2.64 -32.41 -14.40
C ALA A 555 -3.27 -33.72 -13.90
N GLU A 556 -2.76 -34.86 -14.34
CA GLU A 556 -3.19 -36.22 -14.00
C GLU A 556 -2.53 -36.72 -12.69
N GLY A 557 -1.54 -35.99 -12.16
CA GLY A 557 -0.79 -36.34 -10.95
C GLY A 557 0.41 -37.23 -11.22
N ASN A 558 0.86 -37.43 -12.48
CA ASN A 558 2.07 -38.16 -12.81
C ASN A 558 3.30 -37.27 -12.64
N VAL A 559 4.42 -37.88 -12.32
CA VAL A 559 5.71 -37.20 -12.18
C VAL A 559 6.32 -36.87 -13.53
N THR A 560 6.64 -35.63 -13.76
CA THR A 560 7.29 -35.12 -14.99
C THR A 560 8.47 -34.20 -14.67
N LYS A 561 9.42 -34.08 -15.58
CA LYS A 561 10.50 -33.09 -15.53
C LYS A 561 10.18 -31.82 -16.31
N THR A 562 9.04 -31.80 -17.00
CA THR A 562 8.59 -30.67 -17.80
C THR A 562 7.72 -29.77 -16.97
N TRP A 563 8.09 -28.49 -16.84
CA TRP A 563 7.27 -27.46 -16.25
C TRP A 563 6.26 -26.94 -17.29
N ASP A 564 4.99 -26.89 -16.91
CA ASP A 564 3.92 -26.31 -17.73
C ASP A 564 3.03 -25.41 -16.89
N PRO A 565 2.69 -24.19 -17.32
CA PRO A 565 1.80 -23.30 -16.58
C PRO A 565 0.40 -23.87 -16.35
N ALA A 566 -0.05 -24.81 -17.21
CA ALA A 566 -1.32 -25.51 -17.06
C ALA A 566 -1.36 -26.43 -15.82
N TYR A 567 -0.21 -26.84 -15.28
CA TYR A 567 -0.12 -27.70 -14.09
C TYR A 567 -0.20 -26.95 -12.77
N ARG A 568 -0.42 -25.62 -12.79
CA ARG A 568 -0.53 -24.84 -11.57
C ARG A 568 -1.73 -25.26 -10.73
N VAL A 569 -1.48 -25.47 -9.44
CA VAL A 569 -2.47 -25.82 -8.43
C VAL A 569 -2.54 -24.77 -7.34
N TYR A 570 -3.63 -24.75 -6.59
CA TYR A 570 -3.79 -23.91 -5.43
C TYR A 570 -2.79 -24.27 -4.33
N CYS A 571 -2.00 -23.30 -3.87
CA CYS A 571 -0.94 -23.47 -2.86
C CYS A 571 -1.23 -22.74 -1.54
N GLY A 572 -2.29 -21.95 -1.46
CA GLY A 572 -2.67 -21.21 -0.26
C GLY A 572 -3.14 -19.79 -0.56
N VAL A 573 -3.31 -19.00 0.48
CA VAL A 573 -3.80 -17.61 0.42
C VAL A 573 -2.68 -16.67 0.83
N GLY A 574 -2.47 -15.60 0.06
CA GLY A 574 -1.44 -14.58 0.32
C GLY A 574 -1.73 -13.67 1.51
N GLU A 575 -2.90 -13.76 2.11
CA GLU A 575 -3.25 -12.98 3.30
C GLU A 575 -3.26 -13.84 4.56
N PRO A 576 -2.69 -13.34 5.68
CA PRO A 576 -2.79 -14.02 6.96
C PRO A 576 -4.25 -14.19 7.38
N THR A 577 -4.64 -15.43 7.67
CA THR A 577 -5.98 -15.79 8.12
C THR A 577 -6.25 -15.31 9.53
N TYR A 578 -5.22 -15.31 10.37
CA TYR A 578 -5.28 -14.84 11.75
C TYR A 578 -4.36 -13.65 11.95
N ARG A 579 -4.88 -12.62 12.64
CA ARG A 579 -4.12 -11.44 13.05
C ARG A 579 -4.49 -11.09 14.48
N GLY A 580 -3.52 -10.65 15.26
CA GLY A 580 -3.80 -10.27 16.63
C GLY A 580 -2.77 -9.31 17.20
N SER A 581 -3.10 -8.82 18.39
CA SER A 581 -2.20 -7.99 19.17
C SER A 581 -2.38 -8.24 20.66
N LEU A 582 -1.30 -8.12 21.40
CA LEU A 582 -1.27 -8.11 22.86
C LEU A 582 -0.64 -6.80 23.31
N ASN A 583 -1.39 -6.00 24.06
CA ASN A 583 -0.93 -4.74 24.64
C ASN A 583 -0.81 -4.88 26.15
N SER A 584 0.29 -4.44 26.71
CA SER A 584 0.54 -4.40 28.15
C SER A 584 0.88 -2.96 28.54
N LEU A 585 0.04 -2.34 29.37
CA LEU A 585 0.25 -1.00 29.91
C LEU A 585 0.51 -1.11 31.41
N ILE A 586 1.70 -0.73 31.82
CA ILE A 586 2.11 -0.65 33.21
C ILE A 586 2.27 0.83 33.57
N SER A 587 1.59 1.29 34.59
CA SER A 587 1.71 2.64 35.12
C SER A 587 2.04 2.60 36.60
N TYR A 588 3.13 3.26 36.99
CA TYR A 588 3.57 3.40 38.36
C TYR A 588 3.82 4.87 38.66
N LYS A 589 2.99 5.45 39.53
CA LYS A 589 3.03 6.88 39.84
C LYS A 589 3.04 7.71 38.53
N ASN A 590 4.11 8.43 38.27
CA ASN A 590 4.28 9.33 37.11
C ASN A 590 4.94 8.64 35.89
N LEU A 591 5.24 7.34 35.98
CA LEU A 591 5.84 6.58 34.91
C LEU A 591 4.80 5.69 34.26
N SER A 592 4.77 5.65 32.93
CA SER A 592 3.98 4.70 32.18
C SER A 592 4.80 4.01 31.09
N PHE A 593 4.65 2.70 31.00
CA PHE A 593 5.31 1.87 30.01
C PHE A 593 4.27 1.07 29.23
N ASN A 594 4.28 1.21 27.90
CA ASN A 594 3.36 0.52 27.03
C ASN A 594 4.14 -0.37 26.04
N LEU A 595 3.89 -1.68 26.14
CA LEU A 595 4.45 -2.70 25.29
C LEU A 595 3.35 -3.32 24.41
N SER A 596 3.58 -3.41 23.11
CA SER A 596 2.62 -3.96 22.16
C SER A 596 3.29 -5.03 21.29
N PHE A 597 2.66 -6.21 21.26
CA PHE A 597 3.01 -7.31 20.37
C PHE A 597 1.93 -7.41 19.30
N GLY A 598 2.33 -7.40 18.03
CA GLY A 598 1.47 -7.75 16.90
C GLY A 598 1.89 -9.10 16.35
N PHE A 599 0.95 -9.94 15.95
CA PHE A 599 1.24 -11.24 15.37
C PHE A 599 0.25 -11.56 14.24
N HIS A 600 0.70 -12.39 13.30
CA HIS A 600 -0.13 -12.92 12.22
C HIS A 600 0.35 -14.32 11.82
N TRP A 601 -0.58 -15.16 11.32
CA TRP A 601 -0.28 -16.47 10.77
C TRP A 601 -1.39 -16.97 9.83
N GLY A 602 -1.12 -18.08 9.14
CA GLY A 602 -2.06 -18.75 8.24
C GLY A 602 -2.08 -18.17 6.83
N GLY A 603 -1.19 -17.22 6.53
CA GLY A 603 -0.90 -16.75 5.18
C GLY A 603 0.21 -17.57 4.51
N LYS A 604 0.32 -17.41 3.20
CA LYS A 604 1.41 -17.95 2.38
C LYS A 604 2.00 -16.81 1.55
N GLN A 605 3.28 -16.93 1.23
CA GLN A 605 3.93 -16.03 0.28
C GLN A 605 4.84 -16.80 -0.66
N TYR A 606 4.98 -16.30 -1.87
CA TYR A 606 5.96 -16.81 -2.81
C TYR A 606 7.30 -16.12 -2.57
N ASN A 607 8.31 -16.89 -2.15
CA ASN A 607 9.64 -16.35 -1.81
C ASN A 607 10.52 -16.22 -3.06
N SER A 608 10.23 -15.24 -3.89
CA SER A 608 11.03 -14.92 -5.08
C SER A 608 12.46 -14.51 -4.72
N THR A 609 12.66 -13.85 -3.57
CA THR A 609 14.01 -13.47 -3.12
C THR A 609 14.90 -14.68 -2.91
N LEU A 610 14.39 -15.73 -2.29
CA LEU A 610 15.15 -16.98 -2.11
C LEU A 610 15.44 -17.64 -3.44
N LEU A 611 14.45 -17.72 -4.33
CA LEU A 611 14.62 -18.23 -5.67
C LEU A 611 15.71 -17.45 -6.42
N ASP A 612 15.62 -16.14 -6.46
CA ASP A 612 16.57 -15.27 -7.17
C ASP A 612 17.99 -15.30 -6.58
N LYS A 613 18.12 -15.65 -5.29
CA LYS A 613 19.40 -15.69 -4.60
C LYS A 613 20.09 -17.05 -4.62
N VAL A 614 19.35 -18.14 -4.87
CA VAL A 614 19.90 -19.50 -4.83
C VAL A 614 19.81 -20.22 -6.18
N GLU A 615 18.68 -20.15 -6.87
CA GLU A 615 18.52 -20.82 -8.17
C GLU A 615 18.81 -19.89 -9.35
N VAL A 616 19.87 -19.09 -9.23
CA VAL A 616 20.37 -18.25 -10.31
C VAL A 616 20.67 -19.11 -11.53
N PRO A 617 20.11 -18.80 -12.71
CA PRO A 617 20.43 -19.53 -13.92
C PRO A 617 21.89 -19.24 -14.33
N VAL A 618 22.55 -20.27 -14.87
CA VAL A 618 23.92 -20.20 -15.37
C VAL A 618 23.86 -20.51 -16.88
N GLY A 619 23.52 -19.51 -17.67
CA GLY A 619 23.42 -19.66 -19.11
C GLY A 619 23.50 -18.34 -19.82
N LEU A 620 24.01 -18.36 -21.03
CA LEU A 620 24.37 -17.18 -21.82
C LEU A 620 23.36 -16.85 -22.93
N GLU A 621 22.29 -17.62 -23.06
CA GLU A 621 21.31 -17.39 -24.11
C GLU A 621 20.01 -16.78 -23.57
N GLY A 622 19.81 -15.50 -23.89
CA GLY A 622 18.53 -14.81 -23.70
C GLY A 622 18.57 -13.65 -22.72
N SER A 623 17.96 -12.55 -23.10
CA SER A 623 17.90 -11.31 -22.35
C SER A 623 17.47 -11.48 -20.89
N GLY A 624 18.32 -11.11 -19.96
CA GLY A 624 18.05 -11.04 -18.51
C GLY A 624 18.75 -12.07 -17.63
N VAL A 625 19.32 -13.12 -18.20
CA VAL A 625 20.03 -14.17 -17.44
C VAL A 625 21.42 -13.68 -16.99
N GLU A 626 22.05 -12.91 -17.81
CA GLU A 626 23.42 -12.40 -17.66
C GLU A 626 23.58 -11.51 -16.44
N GLN A 627 22.57 -10.70 -16.17
CA GLN A 627 22.54 -9.84 -14.99
C GLN A 627 22.49 -10.63 -13.67
N SER A 628 21.93 -11.86 -13.71
CA SER A 628 21.82 -12.70 -12.53
C SER A 628 23.13 -13.34 -12.11
N ILE A 629 24.04 -13.60 -13.06
CA ILE A 629 25.35 -14.22 -12.79
C ILE A 629 26.27 -13.33 -11.96
N ILE A 630 26.14 -12.02 -12.13
CA ILE A 630 26.94 -11.02 -11.38
C ILE A 630 26.32 -10.64 -10.05
N ASN A 631 25.09 -11.06 -9.78
CA ASN A 631 24.42 -10.73 -8.53
C ASN A 631 24.98 -11.52 -7.35
N ASN A 632 24.97 -10.89 -6.19
CA ASN A 632 25.27 -11.56 -4.93
C ASN A 632 24.29 -12.71 -4.68
N VAL A 633 24.84 -13.89 -4.39
CA VAL A 633 24.08 -15.12 -4.12
C VAL A 633 24.06 -15.46 -2.63
N ASP A 634 23.14 -16.29 -2.22
CA ASP A 634 23.05 -16.80 -0.86
C ASP A 634 24.02 -17.98 -0.66
N ASN A 635 24.59 -18.15 0.52
CA ASN A 635 25.51 -19.24 0.84
C ASN A 635 24.90 -20.63 0.61
N ARG A 636 23.57 -20.75 0.64
CA ARG A 636 22.87 -22.00 0.31
C ARG A 636 23.09 -22.50 -1.12
N VAL A 637 23.58 -21.63 -2.01
CA VAL A 637 24.07 -22.05 -3.34
C VAL A 637 25.14 -23.13 -3.22
N PHE A 638 25.98 -23.08 -2.22
CA PHE A 638 27.07 -24.02 -2.01
C PHE A 638 26.68 -25.23 -1.15
N THR A 639 25.77 -25.08 -0.23
CA THR A 639 25.43 -26.11 0.77
C THR A 639 24.14 -26.86 0.47
N GLU A 640 23.13 -26.19 -0.09
CA GLU A 640 21.76 -26.72 -0.27
C GLU A 640 21.37 -26.94 -1.73
N ARG A 641 22.27 -26.65 -2.66
CA ARG A 641 22.07 -26.90 -4.08
C ARG A 641 22.63 -28.29 -4.49
N TRP A 642 21.91 -28.99 -5.35
CA TRP A 642 22.34 -30.24 -5.89
C TRP A 642 23.66 -30.08 -6.72
N GLN A 643 24.66 -30.92 -6.49
CA GLN A 643 25.97 -30.82 -7.11
C GLN A 643 26.34 -32.11 -7.87
N LYS A 644 25.96 -33.29 -7.36
CA LYS A 644 26.33 -34.59 -7.94
C LYS A 644 25.23 -35.63 -7.75
N PRO A 645 25.20 -36.69 -8.61
CA PRO A 645 24.28 -37.81 -8.44
C PRO A 645 24.33 -38.40 -7.03
N GLY A 646 23.14 -38.58 -6.45
CA GLY A 646 22.96 -39.05 -5.05
C GLY A 646 22.73 -37.92 -4.04
N ASP A 647 22.88 -36.67 -4.41
CA ASP A 647 22.60 -35.55 -3.52
C ASP A 647 21.09 -35.33 -3.30
N TYR A 648 20.64 -35.36 -2.05
CA TYR A 648 19.28 -34.97 -1.63
C TYR A 648 19.28 -33.50 -1.18
N LYS A 649 18.92 -32.60 -2.08
CA LYS A 649 18.98 -31.15 -1.85
C LYS A 649 17.65 -30.47 -2.17
N PHE A 650 17.43 -29.32 -1.52
CA PHE A 650 16.22 -28.53 -1.74
C PHE A 650 16.25 -27.74 -3.06
N PHE A 651 17.43 -27.29 -3.49
CA PHE A 651 17.59 -26.49 -4.71
C PHE A 651 18.15 -27.34 -5.86
N LYS A 652 17.65 -27.08 -7.07
CA LYS A 652 18.07 -27.80 -8.28
C LYS A 652 19.55 -27.58 -8.63
N GLY A 653 20.11 -28.44 -9.43
CA GLY A 653 21.44 -28.28 -9.99
C GLY A 653 21.60 -27.00 -10.82
N TYR A 654 22.81 -26.72 -11.24
CA TYR A 654 23.06 -25.62 -12.17
C TYR A 654 22.29 -25.83 -13.47
N SER A 655 21.67 -24.78 -13.99
CA SER A 655 20.83 -24.84 -15.18
C SER A 655 20.96 -23.53 -15.95
N ASP A 656 20.91 -23.64 -17.26
CA ASP A 656 20.80 -22.54 -18.22
C ASP A 656 19.42 -21.86 -18.22
N LYS A 657 18.44 -22.49 -17.59
CA LYS A 657 17.06 -21.99 -17.55
C LYS A 657 16.69 -21.44 -16.17
N ALA A 658 16.02 -20.28 -16.17
CA ALA A 658 15.43 -19.73 -14.97
C ALA A 658 14.45 -20.73 -14.34
N THR A 659 14.42 -20.78 -13.01
CA THR A 659 13.39 -21.53 -12.29
C THR A 659 12.07 -20.80 -12.44
N ARG A 660 11.06 -21.52 -12.91
CA ARG A 660 9.70 -21.02 -13.06
C ARG A 660 8.89 -21.26 -11.79
N SER A 661 7.66 -20.76 -11.75
CA SER A 661 6.82 -20.85 -10.55
C SER A 661 6.70 -22.29 -10.04
N SER A 662 7.13 -22.51 -8.81
CA SER A 662 7.18 -23.83 -8.16
C SER A 662 6.65 -23.74 -6.73
N SER A 663 5.89 -24.73 -6.30
CA SER A 663 5.33 -24.80 -4.95
C SER A 663 6.41 -24.89 -3.85
N ARG A 664 7.67 -25.22 -4.19
CA ARG A 664 8.80 -25.21 -3.23
C ARG A 664 9.06 -23.84 -2.64
N PHE A 665 8.75 -22.78 -3.38
CA PHE A 665 8.96 -21.40 -2.96
C PHE A 665 7.72 -20.76 -2.32
N VAL A 666 6.63 -21.50 -2.18
CA VAL A 666 5.45 -21.07 -1.41
C VAL A 666 5.66 -21.41 0.05
N MET A 667 5.92 -20.39 0.85
CA MET A 667 6.28 -20.50 2.26
C MET A 667 5.18 -19.93 3.15
N ASP A 668 5.17 -20.32 4.42
CA ASP A 668 4.28 -19.74 5.42
C ASP A 668 4.63 -18.27 5.67
N ASP A 669 3.61 -17.42 5.64
CA ASP A 669 3.69 -16.03 6.07
C ASP A 669 3.20 -15.91 7.51
N GLN A 670 4.15 -15.85 8.44
CA GLN A 670 3.88 -15.71 9.86
C GLN A 670 4.92 -14.77 10.49
N GLY A 671 4.47 -13.92 11.40
CA GLY A 671 5.36 -12.94 11.98
C GLY A 671 4.90 -12.44 13.35
N VAL A 672 5.87 -11.99 14.13
CA VAL A 672 5.66 -11.29 15.38
C VAL A 672 6.38 -9.94 15.31
N GLN A 673 5.64 -8.88 15.55
CA GLN A 673 6.18 -7.53 15.65
C GLN A 673 6.07 -7.04 17.10
N VAL A 674 7.20 -6.64 17.68
CA VAL A 674 7.27 -6.04 19.01
C VAL A 674 7.47 -4.54 18.88
N SER A 675 6.65 -3.75 19.54
CA SER A 675 6.82 -2.30 19.60
C SER A 675 6.67 -1.79 21.03
N CYS A 676 7.65 -1.02 21.49
CA CYS A 676 7.54 -0.20 22.70
C CYS A 676 6.96 1.16 22.29
N LYS A 677 5.68 1.41 22.59
CA LYS A 677 4.97 2.58 22.06
C LYS A 677 5.14 3.85 22.88
N LYS A 678 5.43 3.75 24.18
CA LYS A 678 5.51 4.95 25.02
C LYS A 678 6.21 4.69 26.36
N PHE A 679 7.29 5.40 26.58
CA PHE A 679 7.80 5.66 27.92
C PHE A 679 7.48 7.14 28.21
N CYS A 680 6.53 7.43 29.10
CA CYS A 680 6.16 8.79 29.47
C CYS A 680 6.42 9.02 30.96
N MET A 681 7.13 10.13 31.24
CA MET A 681 7.11 10.73 32.56
C MET A 681 6.02 11.83 32.55
N GLN A 682 4.95 11.65 33.30
CA GLN A 682 4.02 12.75 33.58
C GLN A 682 4.59 13.58 34.72
N LYS A 683 4.79 14.89 34.48
CA LYS A 683 5.01 15.81 35.58
C LYS A 683 3.73 15.88 36.45
N PRO A 684 3.86 15.94 37.79
CA PRO A 684 2.73 16.08 38.68
C PRO A 684 1.93 17.36 38.41
#